data_4148366bdd1d46a456fe5d150a354cc7
#
_entry.id   4148366bdd1d46a456fe5d150a354cc7
#
_cell.length_a   1.000
_cell.length_b   1.000
_cell.length_c   1.000
_cell.angle_alpha   90.00
_cell.angle_beta   90.00
_cell.angle_gamma   90.00
#
_symmetry.space_group_name_H-M   'P 1'
#
loop_
_entity.id
_entity.type
_entity.pdbx_description
1 polymer ?
#
loop_
_entity_poly.entity_id
_entity_poly.type
_entity_poly.pdbx_seq_one_letter_code
_entity_poly.pdbx_strand_id
1 'polypeptide(L)'
;MNNSKKIAAGIVSAAMLATIASAYSVPSEQVNAEEDVLFSADFEDGELGAFSRRGEDETLEVIDTDAHGGEKSLCVSTRAQGWNGPQVALDDVIKAGEQYIVTAYAKSEYYSQLTLSMQYNDAEGETHYDNVLKQDSKDGSWLEYNTKFSFPAGSTDMYLYFESSDASVKIYVDDFQITTTPDVAIEDLTSLRAYYSDAFKIGTAITSLDLASKPFMKLVDRHFSGSITVGNEMKPDYVLNYNATQKYFEETGDDENPQVSFAQAKPVLDYCLKNNIPVRVHTLVWHSQTPEWFFKENYDASGEYVSKEKMLKRMENYIKNFFETLTELYPTLDFYACDVVNEAWLDDGSPRRPGHPDQNNGYNTSDWVAVFGDNSFIEPAFTFARKYAPEGCKLYYNDYNEYMNKKTKIVEMATELKEKGVIDGIGMQSHLDARQNMGSAFPSVSMYESAIKDYVETGLDVQITELDVTIPENSGDQYFEHQAEYYNGIMDAIEKYKDNISAVVFWGVTDDASWRASQLPLIFDSEYKAKPAFYSIIDGLTPGDIPEVTSPSEPPVTTPAVTTSAAEVTTVSETVTDAPAETTTSSDSTPTETVYGDIDINGHVDVTDLSMLSLYLIGDQRLEGQALLNADADASGEVNIADLARLRQCLSKIIDKLGK
;
A
#
# COMPACT_ATOMS: atom_id res chain seq x y z
N MET A 1 -48.96 -3.49 8.47
CA MET A 1 -48.23 -4.09 9.59
C MET A 1 -46.74 -4.22 9.26
N ASN A 2 -46.16 -3.30 8.52
CA ASN A 2 -44.73 -3.38 8.09
C ASN A 2 -43.88 -2.15 8.43
N ASN A 3 -44.44 -1.12 9.06
CA ASN A 3 -43.65 0.07 9.41
C ASN A 3 -43.10 0.09 10.85
N SER A 4 -43.54 -0.84 11.69
CA SER A 4 -43.06 -0.91 13.09
C SER A 4 -41.81 -1.78 13.28
N LYS A 5 -41.46 -2.63 12.32
CA LYS A 5 -40.22 -3.44 12.39
C LYS A 5 -38.99 -2.70 11.87
N LYS A 6 -39.17 -1.76 10.92
CA LYS A 6 -38.03 -0.95 10.39
C LYS A 6 -37.55 0.13 11.38
N ILE A 7 -38.46 0.65 12.23
CA ILE A 7 -38.10 1.61 13.27
C ILE A 7 -37.36 0.93 14.44
N ALA A 8 -37.67 -0.34 14.71
CA ALA A 8 -36.98 -1.09 15.76
C ALA A 8 -35.53 -1.48 15.38
N ALA A 9 -35.27 -1.78 14.10
CA ALA A 9 -33.92 -2.10 13.63
C ALA A 9 -32.98 -0.89 13.67
N GLY A 10 -33.45 0.29 13.24
CA GLY A 10 -32.63 1.52 13.27
C GLY A 10 -32.29 1.99 14.69
N ILE A 11 -33.18 1.74 15.68
CA ILE A 11 -32.93 2.11 17.09
C ILE A 11 -31.94 1.12 17.75
N VAL A 12 -31.96 -0.15 17.34
CA VAL A 12 -31.04 -1.16 17.90
C VAL A 12 -29.63 -0.93 17.41
N SER A 13 -29.44 -0.59 16.13
CA SER A 13 -28.10 -0.25 15.58
C SER A 13 -27.48 0.99 16.25
N ALA A 14 -28.26 2.05 16.45
CA ALA A 14 -27.77 3.25 17.14
C ALA A 14 -27.48 3.01 18.64
N ALA A 15 -28.22 2.09 19.28
CA ALA A 15 -27.99 1.75 20.68
C ALA A 15 -26.76 0.84 20.88
N MET A 16 -26.43 -0.01 19.90
CA MET A 16 -25.19 -0.83 19.94
C MET A 16 -23.94 0.01 19.67
N LEU A 17 -23.98 0.95 18.73
CA LEU A 17 -22.86 1.87 18.49
C LEU A 17 -22.57 2.74 19.72
N ALA A 18 -23.59 3.23 20.42
CA ALA A 18 -23.41 4.01 21.64
C ALA A 18 -22.86 3.18 22.83
N THR A 19 -23.07 1.87 22.84
CA THR A 19 -22.50 0.98 23.88
C THR A 19 -21.06 0.57 23.56
N ILE A 20 -20.67 0.55 22.28
CA ILE A 20 -19.29 0.25 21.87
C ILE A 20 -18.37 1.45 22.16
N ALA A 21 -18.80 2.69 21.88
CA ALA A 21 -18.03 3.90 22.20
C ALA A 21 -17.71 4.04 23.71
N SER A 22 -18.55 3.50 24.60
CA SER A 22 -18.26 3.49 26.04
C SER A 22 -17.36 2.34 26.52
N ALA A 23 -17.10 1.34 25.68
CA ALA A 23 -16.19 0.22 26.01
C ALA A 23 -14.71 0.55 25.71
N TYR A 24 -14.44 1.58 24.89
CA TYR A 24 -13.07 2.02 24.56
C TYR A 24 -12.35 2.78 25.67
N SER A 25 -12.94 2.99 26.83
CA SER A 25 -12.30 3.61 28.01
C SER A 25 -11.82 2.60 29.05
N VAL A 26 -11.51 1.37 28.67
CA VAL A 26 -10.82 0.43 29.57
C VAL A 26 -9.33 0.77 29.55
N PRO A 27 -8.67 1.07 30.69
CA PRO A 27 -7.24 1.27 30.73
C PRO A 27 -6.57 -0.01 30.22
N SER A 28 -5.81 0.07 29.15
CA SER A 28 -4.92 -1.00 28.72
C SER A 28 -3.94 -1.27 29.86
N GLU A 29 -3.98 -2.43 30.50
CA GLU A 29 -2.76 -2.97 31.13
C GLU A 29 -1.77 -3.17 29.97
N GLN A 30 -0.84 -2.22 29.84
CA GLN A 30 0.34 -2.41 29.01
C GLN A 30 1.10 -3.62 29.58
N VAL A 31 0.99 -4.74 28.90
CA VAL A 31 1.99 -5.80 29.02
C VAL A 31 3.21 -5.25 28.29
N ASN A 32 4.11 -4.61 29.04
CA ASN A 32 5.44 -4.27 28.56
C ASN A 32 6.20 -5.58 28.34
N ALA A 33 6.11 -6.16 27.15
CA ALA A 33 7.14 -7.07 26.67
C ALA A 33 8.39 -6.19 26.46
N GLU A 34 9.47 -6.44 27.18
CA GLU A 34 10.74 -5.76 26.97
C GLU A 34 11.19 -6.07 25.53
N GLU A 35 11.44 -5.02 24.76
CA GLU A 35 12.08 -5.11 23.46
C GLU A 35 13.56 -5.38 23.68
N ASP A 36 14.07 -6.48 23.13
CA ASP A 36 15.51 -6.77 23.20
C ASP A 36 16.25 -5.92 22.15
N VAL A 37 17.23 -5.13 22.60
CA VAL A 37 18.14 -4.39 21.72
C VAL A 37 19.12 -5.38 21.09
N LEU A 38 19.07 -5.52 19.77
CA LEU A 38 19.95 -6.40 19.00
C LEU A 38 21.18 -5.66 18.45
N PHE A 39 21.04 -4.38 18.15
CA PHE A 39 22.09 -3.52 17.62
C PHE A 39 21.85 -2.08 18.06
N SER A 40 22.93 -1.33 18.36
CA SER A 40 22.86 0.12 18.59
C SER A 40 24.16 0.79 18.18
N ALA A 41 24.05 2.05 17.69
CA ALA A 41 25.17 2.92 17.36
C ALA A 41 24.78 4.37 17.67
N ASP A 42 25.43 4.97 18.68
CA ASP A 42 25.30 6.36 19.09
C ASP A 42 26.54 7.22 18.72
N PHE A 43 27.55 6.60 18.13
CA PHE A 43 28.81 7.19 17.67
C PHE A 43 29.64 7.96 18.72
N GLU A 44 29.27 7.91 19.98
CA GLU A 44 29.93 8.65 21.06
C GLU A 44 31.38 8.21 21.35
N ASP A 45 31.73 6.97 21.01
CA ASP A 45 33.09 6.46 21.06
C ASP A 45 34.03 7.02 19.97
N GLY A 46 33.44 7.67 18.94
CA GLY A 46 34.17 8.26 17.81
C GLY A 46 34.50 7.28 16.69
N GLU A 47 33.95 6.06 16.72
CA GLU A 47 34.16 5.02 15.74
C GLU A 47 32.93 4.81 14.86
N LEU A 48 33.13 4.34 13.62
CA LEU A 48 32.01 4.01 12.72
C LEU A 48 31.27 2.73 13.12
N GLY A 49 31.85 1.93 14.00
CA GLY A 49 31.30 0.64 14.40
C GLY A 49 31.07 -0.29 13.20
N ALA A 50 29.88 -0.81 13.06
CA ALA A 50 29.49 -1.69 11.95
C ALA A 50 29.07 -0.91 10.67
N PHE A 51 29.02 0.43 10.73
CA PHE A 51 28.69 1.22 9.55
C PHE A 51 29.83 1.24 8.54
N SER A 52 29.47 1.11 7.27
CA SER A 52 30.38 1.12 6.13
C SER A 52 29.81 1.95 4.98
N ARG A 53 30.67 2.27 4.01
CA ARG A 53 30.27 2.91 2.75
C ARG A 53 29.48 1.94 1.90
N ARG A 54 28.43 2.44 1.28
CA ARG A 54 27.66 1.69 0.29
C ARG A 54 28.33 1.69 -1.10
N GLY A 55 29.01 2.78 -1.44
CA GLY A 55 29.76 2.93 -2.68
C GLY A 55 31.28 3.08 -2.43
N GLU A 56 31.98 3.61 -3.43
CA GLU A 56 33.43 3.82 -3.36
C GLU A 56 33.81 5.30 -3.14
N ASP A 57 32.91 6.23 -3.48
CA ASP A 57 33.20 7.65 -3.57
C ASP A 57 32.91 8.44 -2.29
N GLU A 58 31.90 8.02 -1.52
CA GLU A 58 31.47 8.73 -0.31
C GLU A 58 32.49 8.60 0.85
N THR A 59 32.50 9.63 1.69
CA THR A 59 33.30 9.67 2.90
C THR A 59 32.39 9.56 4.11
N LEU A 60 32.66 8.60 5.01
CA LEU A 60 32.02 8.45 6.32
C LEU A 60 32.98 8.91 7.38
N GLU A 61 32.53 9.80 8.27
CA GLU A 61 33.30 10.26 9.43
C GLU A 61 32.37 10.50 10.63
N VAL A 62 32.85 10.21 11.83
CA VAL A 62 32.18 10.63 13.06
C VAL A 62 32.60 12.07 13.36
N ILE A 63 31.63 12.95 13.56
CA ILE A 63 31.84 14.39 13.79
C ILE A 63 31.33 14.78 15.18
N ASP A 64 31.85 15.87 15.73
CA ASP A 64 31.49 16.48 17.01
C ASP A 64 30.86 17.89 16.86
N THR A 65 30.45 18.24 15.65
CA THR A 65 29.93 19.57 15.34
C THR A 65 28.41 19.61 15.23
N ASP A 66 27.78 18.46 15.14
CA ASP A 66 26.32 18.32 14.99
C ASP A 66 25.91 16.90 15.41
N ALA A 67 25.01 16.76 16.38
CA ALA A 67 24.51 15.49 16.90
C ALA A 67 23.02 15.61 17.24
N HIS A 68 22.30 14.47 17.22
CA HIS A 68 20.93 14.39 17.78
C HIS A 68 21.01 14.12 19.28
N GLY A 69 21.64 13.02 19.69
CA GLY A 69 21.95 12.69 21.08
C GLY A 69 23.42 12.90 21.36
N GLY A 70 23.79 13.05 22.63
CA GLY A 70 25.19 13.15 23.05
C GLY A 70 25.98 14.32 22.44
N GLU A 71 27.21 14.03 21.98
CA GLU A 71 28.14 15.02 21.41
C GLU A 71 28.58 14.68 19.97
N LYS A 72 28.26 13.48 19.42
CA LYS A 72 28.78 13.03 18.14
C LYS A 72 27.70 12.36 17.27
N SER A 73 27.90 12.41 15.96
CA SER A 73 27.07 11.71 14.98
C SER A 73 27.88 11.25 13.76
N LEU A 74 27.32 10.35 12.96
CA LEU A 74 27.87 9.94 11.67
C LEU A 74 27.52 10.95 10.59
N CYS A 75 28.52 11.47 9.87
CA CYS A 75 28.36 12.33 8.70
C CYS A 75 28.82 11.61 7.43
N VAL A 76 28.01 11.67 6.40
CA VAL A 76 28.33 11.16 5.06
C VAL A 76 28.43 12.30 4.07
N SER A 77 29.56 12.42 3.40
CA SER A 77 29.88 13.50 2.46
C SER A 77 30.52 12.94 1.17
N THR A 78 30.81 13.82 0.20
CA THR A 78 31.41 13.45 -1.10
C THR A 78 30.67 12.34 -1.85
N ARG A 79 29.35 12.34 -1.76
CA ARG A 79 28.48 11.40 -2.47
C ARG A 79 28.49 11.69 -3.96
N ALA A 80 28.69 10.68 -4.81
CA ALA A 80 28.67 10.78 -6.26
C ALA A 80 27.33 10.36 -6.87
N GLN A 81 26.59 9.50 -6.17
CA GLN A 81 25.30 8.97 -6.58
C GLN A 81 24.27 9.14 -5.46
N GLY A 82 22.98 9.20 -5.84
CA GLY A 82 21.89 9.31 -4.87
C GLY A 82 21.87 8.18 -3.83
N TRP A 83 22.19 6.97 -4.28
CA TRP A 83 22.25 5.78 -3.44
C TRP A 83 23.51 5.64 -2.56
N ASN A 84 24.53 6.49 -2.75
CA ASN A 84 25.70 6.51 -1.85
C ASN A 84 25.26 6.95 -0.44
N GLY A 85 25.65 6.20 0.58
CA GLY A 85 25.27 6.48 1.96
C GLY A 85 25.87 5.54 2.99
N PRO A 86 25.52 5.69 4.27
CA PRO A 86 25.95 4.80 5.32
C PRO A 86 25.08 3.53 5.27
N GLN A 87 25.71 2.37 5.32
CA GLN A 87 25.04 1.08 5.43
C GLN A 87 25.54 0.27 6.62
N VAL A 88 24.67 -0.59 7.14
CA VAL A 88 24.99 -1.58 8.18
C VAL A 88 24.57 -2.97 7.69
N ALA A 89 25.50 -3.94 7.78
CA ALA A 89 25.23 -5.35 7.47
C ALA A 89 24.50 -6.03 8.64
N LEU A 90 23.49 -6.85 8.32
CA LEU A 90 22.58 -7.39 9.32
C LEU A 90 22.56 -8.92 9.43
N ASP A 91 23.28 -9.65 8.58
CA ASP A 91 23.24 -11.13 8.54
C ASP A 91 23.60 -11.79 9.89
N ASP A 92 24.51 -11.15 10.68
CA ASP A 92 24.89 -11.62 12.02
C ASP A 92 24.07 -10.98 13.16
N VAL A 93 23.15 -10.05 12.84
CA VAL A 93 22.35 -9.28 13.81
C VAL A 93 20.92 -9.80 13.91
N ILE A 94 20.31 -10.07 12.77
CA ILE A 94 18.89 -10.44 12.67
C ILE A 94 18.71 -11.72 11.85
N LYS A 95 17.49 -12.24 11.83
CA LYS A 95 17.11 -13.40 10.99
C LYS A 95 16.11 -12.97 9.93
N ALA A 96 16.36 -13.39 8.69
CA ALA A 96 15.40 -13.29 7.62
C ALA A 96 14.09 -14.02 7.99
N GLY A 97 12.94 -13.42 7.63
CA GLY A 97 11.62 -13.95 7.94
C GLY A 97 11.10 -13.62 9.36
N GLU A 98 11.81 -12.77 10.11
CA GLU A 98 11.34 -12.22 11.38
C GLU A 98 11.22 -10.68 11.28
N GLN A 99 10.30 -10.09 12.04
CA GLN A 99 10.06 -8.63 12.04
C GLN A 99 10.82 -7.95 13.19
N TYR A 100 11.33 -6.77 12.90
CA TYR A 100 12.11 -5.94 13.82
C TYR A 100 11.64 -4.49 13.77
N ILE A 101 12.04 -3.69 14.75
CA ILE A 101 11.88 -2.24 14.76
C ILE A 101 13.26 -1.62 14.54
N VAL A 102 13.35 -0.64 13.66
CA VAL A 102 14.49 0.26 13.55
C VAL A 102 14.08 1.63 14.08
N THR A 103 14.90 2.17 15.00
CA THR A 103 14.82 3.56 15.45
C THR A 103 16.14 4.23 15.10
N ALA A 104 16.08 5.39 14.47
CA ALA A 104 17.26 6.18 14.13
C ALA A 104 16.87 7.64 13.99
N TYR A 105 17.84 8.54 14.10
CA TYR A 105 17.66 9.94 13.73
C TYR A 105 18.55 10.25 12.53
N ALA A 106 17.94 10.87 11.50
CA ALA A 106 18.70 11.25 10.31
C ALA A 106 18.26 12.62 9.79
N LYS A 107 19.17 13.32 9.13
CA LYS A 107 18.89 14.59 8.46
C LYS A 107 19.81 14.80 7.26
N SER A 108 19.43 15.71 6.38
CA SER A 108 20.30 16.24 5.32
C SER A 108 20.72 17.68 5.64
N GLU A 109 21.83 18.13 5.05
CA GLU A 109 22.32 19.50 5.22
C GLU A 109 21.36 20.55 4.68
N TYR A 110 20.62 20.23 3.61
CA TYR A 110 19.61 21.06 2.96
C TYR A 110 18.35 20.23 2.67
N TYR A 111 17.30 20.89 2.17
CA TYR A 111 16.08 20.19 1.77
C TYR A 111 16.39 19.01 0.85
N SER A 112 16.01 17.83 1.26
CA SER A 112 16.10 16.61 0.46
C SER A 112 15.18 15.55 1.05
N GLN A 113 14.67 14.67 0.19
CA GLN A 113 14.02 13.45 0.67
C GLN A 113 15.10 12.44 1.07
N LEU A 114 15.08 12.02 2.34
CA LEU A 114 15.91 10.94 2.86
C LEU A 114 15.09 9.65 2.92
N THR A 115 15.67 8.58 2.46
CA THR A 115 15.08 7.25 2.50
C THR A 115 15.95 6.33 3.34
N LEU A 116 15.34 5.66 4.32
CA LEU A 116 15.87 4.43 4.88
C LEU A 116 15.46 3.31 3.95
N SER A 117 16.43 2.60 3.39
CA SER A 117 16.24 1.53 2.40
C SER A 117 16.90 0.25 2.87
N MET A 118 16.50 -0.86 2.27
CA MET A 118 17.12 -2.17 2.51
C MET A 118 17.60 -2.81 1.21
N GLN A 119 18.63 -3.65 1.33
CA GLN A 119 19.14 -4.50 0.25
C GLN A 119 19.25 -5.92 0.78
N TYR A 120 18.93 -6.90 -0.07
CA TYR A 120 19.12 -8.32 0.22
C TYR A 120 19.25 -9.13 -1.07
N ASN A 121 19.82 -10.32 -0.97
CA ASN A 121 19.73 -11.34 -2.01
C ASN A 121 18.62 -12.32 -1.66
N ASP A 122 17.82 -12.69 -2.63
CA ASP A 122 16.80 -13.75 -2.47
C ASP A 122 17.41 -15.16 -2.50
N ALA A 123 16.57 -16.18 -2.44
CA ALA A 123 17.00 -17.58 -2.44
C ALA A 123 17.67 -18.04 -3.76
N GLU A 124 17.50 -17.30 -4.85
CA GLU A 124 18.13 -17.51 -6.16
C GLU A 124 19.43 -16.72 -6.32
N GLY A 125 19.73 -15.84 -5.36
CA GLY A 125 20.92 -14.98 -5.33
C GLY A 125 20.75 -13.68 -6.11
N GLU A 126 19.53 -13.32 -6.50
CA GLU A 126 19.22 -12.03 -7.12
C GLU A 126 19.12 -10.94 -6.06
N THR A 127 19.71 -9.77 -6.35
CA THR A 127 19.75 -8.65 -5.41
C THR A 127 18.51 -7.75 -5.55
N HIS A 128 17.89 -7.45 -4.43
CA HIS A 128 16.70 -6.59 -4.32
C HIS A 128 16.97 -5.35 -3.49
N TYR A 129 16.24 -4.28 -3.78
CA TYR A 129 16.32 -2.97 -3.11
C TYR A 129 14.91 -2.46 -2.83
N ASP A 130 14.57 -2.33 -1.54
CA ASP A 130 13.25 -1.85 -1.11
C ASP A 130 13.36 -0.63 -0.19
N ASN A 131 12.37 0.25 -0.25
CA ASN A 131 12.31 1.39 0.65
C ASN A 131 11.59 0.98 1.94
N VAL A 132 12.18 1.30 3.09
CA VAL A 132 11.60 1.06 4.42
C VAL A 132 10.80 2.27 4.89
N LEU A 133 11.41 3.47 4.85
CA LEU A 133 10.73 4.71 5.25
C LEU A 133 11.33 5.92 4.52
N LYS A 134 10.47 6.75 3.93
CA LYS A 134 10.85 8.02 3.28
C LYS A 134 10.38 9.20 4.10
N GLN A 135 11.24 10.18 4.29
CA GLN A 135 10.91 11.45 4.95
C GLN A 135 11.55 12.64 4.27
N ASP A 136 10.85 13.78 4.28
CA ASP A 136 11.37 15.04 3.75
C ASP A 136 12.13 15.81 4.81
N SER A 137 13.44 15.94 4.65
CA SER A 137 14.28 16.81 5.47
C SER A 137 14.18 18.24 4.94
N LYS A 138 13.49 19.14 5.68
CA LYS A 138 13.13 20.47 5.15
C LYS A 138 14.08 21.59 5.57
N ASP A 139 14.62 21.55 6.78
CA ASP A 139 15.33 22.66 7.40
C ASP A 139 16.63 22.26 8.13
N GLY A 140 17.13 21.07 7.84
CA GLY A 140 18.28 20.50 8.53
C GLY A 140 17.99 20.02 9.96
N SER A 141 16.71 19.89 10.33
CA SER A 141 16.30 19.28 11.60
C SER A 141 16.46 17.76 11.54
N TRP A 142 16.75 17.17 12.68
CA TRP A 142 16.76 15.73 12.85
C TRP A 142 15.35 15.16 12.72
N LEU A 143 15.20 14.11 11.91
CA LEU A 143 13.96 13.37 11.71
C LEU A 143 14.09 12.01 12.37
N GLU A 144 13.06 11.63 13.12
CA GLU A 144 12.97 10.29 13.70
C GLU A 144 12.53 9.27 12.65
N TYR A 145 13.31 8.22 12.47
CA TYR A 145 12.96 7.01 11.71
C TYR A 145 12.63 5.92 12.72
N ASN A 146 11.35 5.70 12.96
CA ASN A 146 10.85 4.65 13.85
C ASN A 146 9.81 3.85 13.07
N THR A 147 10.20 2.62 12.66
CA THR A 147 9.32 1.80 11.82
C THR A 147 9.66 0.31 11.94
N LYS A 148 8.67 -0.53 11.66
CA LYS A 148 8.87 -1.97 11.54
C LYS A 148 9.50 -2.29 10.19
N PHE A 149 10.38 -3.29 10.16
CA PHE A 149 10.95 -3.83 8.93
C PHE A 149 11.18 -5.34 9.04
N SER A 150 11.30 -5.99 7.89
CA SER A 150 11.64 -7.41 7.80
C SER A 150 12.29 -7.70 6.46
N PHE A 151 13.08 -8.77 6.39
CA PHE A 151 13.56 -9.32 5.12
C PHE A 151 12.81 -10.62 4.82
N PRO A 152 12.51 -10.92 3.57
CA PRO A 152 11.88 -12.19 3.20
C PRO A 152 12.65 -13.39 3.74
N ALA A 153 11.94 -14.45 4.12
CA ALA A 153 12.58 -15.66 4.63
C ALA A 153 13.56 -16.25 3.62
N GLY A 154 14.77 -16.55 4.06
CA GLY A 154 15.85 -17.07 3.21
C GLY A 154 16.73 -16.02 2.57
N SER A 155 16.48 -14.72 2.83
CA SER A 155 17.37 -13.63 2.38
C SER A 155 18.78 -13.74 2.98
N THR A 156 19.76 -13.29 2.21
CA THR A 156 21.18 -13.17 2.57
C THR A 156 21.72 -11.83 2.10
N ASP A 157 22.94 -11.46 2.52
CA ASP A 157 23.54 -10.15 2.20
C ASP A 157 22.60 -8.99 2.54
N MET A 158 22.04 -9.03 3.75
CA MET A 158 21.04 -8.09 4.25
C MET A 158 21.68 -6.81 4.77
N TYR A 159 21.23 -5.67 4.24
CA TYR A 159 21.69 -4.34 4.66
C TYR A 159 20.52 -3.39 4.89
N LEU A 160 20.64 -2.51 5.90
CA LEU A 160 19.91 -1.25 5.98
C LEU A 160 20.85 -0.10 5.62
N TYR A 161 20.34 0.93 4.94
CA TYR A 161 21.13 2.08 4.54
C TYR A 161 20.28 3.34 4.37
N PHE A 162 20.90 4.51 4.58
CA PHE A 162 20.28 5.79 4.25
C PHE A 162 20.75 6.29 2.90
N GLU A 163 19.81 6.81 2.11
CA GLU A 163 20.07 7.39 0.79
C GLU A 163 19.25 8.66 0.55
N SER A 164 19.62 9.43 -0.46
CA SER A 164 18.87 10.58 -0.94
C SER A 164 19.09 10.74 -2.44
N SER A 165 18.05 11.02 -3.20
CA SER A 165 18.13 11.28 -4.65
C SER A 165 19.07 12.45 -5.01
N ASP A 166 19.28 13.41 -4.08
CA ASP A 166 20.28 14.47 -4.24
C ASP A 166 21.63 14.03 -3.70
N ALA A 167 22.55 13.67 -4.60
CA ALA A 167 23.93 13.30 -4.24
C ALA A 167 24.76 14.46 -3.67
N SER A 168 24.33 15.72 -3.83
CA SER A 168 25.10 16.89 -3.39
C SER A 168 24.95 17.18 -1.89
N VAL A 169 23.89 16.65 -1.24
CA VAL A 169 23.64 16.88 0.19
C VAL A 169 24.45 15.90 1.05
N LYS A 170 24.90 16.37 2.21
CA LYS A 170 25.40 15.47 3.25
C LYS A 170 24.23 14.80 3.98
N ILE A 171 24.46 13.57 4.41
CA ILE A 171 23.54 12.82 5.28
C ILE A 171 24.18 12.69 6.66
N TYR A 172 23.40 12.95 7.69
CA TYR A 172 23.78 12.74 9.07
C TYR A 172 22.88 11.66 9.67
N VAL A 173 23.46 10.75 10.48
CA VAL A 173 22.76 9.66 11.16
C VAL A 173 23.23 9.59 12.60
N ASP A 174 22.29 9.38 13.52
CA ASP A 174 22.56 9.28 14.94
C ASP A 174 21.54 8.37 15.64
N ASP A 175 21.87 7.93 16.86
CA ASP A 175 21.00 7.12 17.74
C ASP A 175 20.33 5.95 17.00
N PHE A 176 21.09 5.22 16.18
CA PHE A 176 20.59 4.09 15.40
C PHE A 176 20.44 2.84 16.29
N GLN A 177 19.26 2.24 16.29
CA GLN A 177 18.96 1.05 17.08
C GLN A 177 18.08 0.06 16.31
N ILE A 178 18.32 -1.23 16.52
CA ILE A 178 17.44 -2.31 16.06
C ILE A 178 16.98 -3.11 17.28
N THR A 179 15.66 -3.30 17.40
CA THR A 179 15.05 -4.07 18.48
C THR A 179 14.14 -5.16 17.94
N THR A 180 13.84 -6.16 18.77
CA THR A 180 12.78 -7.13 18.47
C THR A 180 11.41 -6.47 18.52
N THR A 181 10.45 -6.97 17.74
CA THR A 181 9.05 -6.58 17.89
C THR A 181 8.43 -7.26 19.11
N PRO A 182 7.58 -6.58 19.90
CA PRO A 182 6.88 -7.20 21.03
C PRO A 182 5.92 -8.30 20.54
N ASP A 183 5.77 -9.38 21.31
CA ASP A 183 4.76 -10.41 21.04
C ASP A 183 3.39 -9.91 21.50
N VAL A 184 2.59 -9.42 20.55
CA VAL A 184 1.24 -8.89 20.78
C VAL A 184 0.20 -10.00 20.62
N ALA A 185 -0.68 -10.16 21.62
CA ALA A 185 -1.82 -11.05 21.51
C ALA A 185 -2.93 -10.38 20.69
N ILE A 186 -3.48 -11.08 19.71
CA ILE A 186 -4.67 -10.63 18.99
C ILE A 186 -5.94 -10.87 19.82
N GLU A 187 -7.00 -10.12 19.53
CA GLU A 187 -8.31 -10.29 20.16
C GLU A 187 -8.98 -11.60 19.73
N ASP A 188 -9.64 -12.28 20.67
CA ASP A 188 -10.45 -13.47 20.36
C ASP A 188 -11.83 -13.06 19.82
N LEU A 189 -11.87 -12.78 18.51
CA LEU A 189 -13.05 -12.30 17.81
C LEU A 189 -13.68 -13.40 16.95
N THR A 190 -14.95 -13.22 16.60
CA THR A 190 -15.64 -14.02 15.60
C THR A 190 -14.89 -13.98 14.27
N SER A 191 -14.62 -15.14 13.69
CA SER A 191 -13.91 -15.23 12.41
C SER A 191 -14.77 -14.70 11.26
N LEU A 192 -14.30 -13.67 10.54
CA LEU A 192 -14.96 -13.16 9.32
C LEU A 192 -15.16 -14.26 8.28
N ARG A 193 -14.10 -15.05 8.04
CA ARG A 193 -14.15 -16.17 7.10
C ARG A 193 -15.23 -17.19 7.44
N ALA A 194 -15.39 -17.51 8.74
CA ALA A 194 -16.42 -18.45 9.17
C ALA A 194 -17.80 -17.84 9.08
N TYR A 195 -17.95 -16.56 9.42
CA TYR A 195 -19.21 -15.83 9.37
C TYR A 195 -19.80 -15.79 7.95
N TYR A 196 -18.96 -15.48 6.95
CA TYR A 196 -19.38 -15.37 5.56
C TYR A 196 -19.24 -16.69 4.75
N SER A 197 -18.92 -17.82 5.41
CA SER A 197 -18.63 -19.09 4.71
C SER A 197 -19.73 -19.61 3.79
N ASP A 198 -20.99 -19.29 4.07
CA ASP A 198 -22.15 -19.68 3.26
C ASP A 198 -22.46 -18.68 2.13
N ALA A 199 -21.72 -17.58 2.05
CA ALA A 199 -21.91 -16.53 1.05
C ALA A 199 -20.76 -16.49 0.03
N PHE A 200 -19.54 -16.20 0.48
CA PHE A 200 -18.36 -16.02 -0.36
C PHE A 200 -17.06 -16.25 0.44
N LYS A 201 -15.95 -16.37 -0.27
CA LYS A 201 -14.63 -16.41 0.38
C LYS A 201 -14.30 -15.03 0.97
N ILE A 202 -13.79 -14.99 2.20
CA ILE A 202 -13.12 -13.80 2.75
C ILE A 202 -11.63 -14.00 2.63
N GLY A 203 -10.97 -13.09 1.93
CA GLY A 203 -9.53 -13.10 1.68
C GLY A 203 -8.83 -11.79 1.99
N THR A 204 -7.51 -11.79 1.81
CA THR A 204 -6.71 -10.57 1.90
C THR A 204 -5.51 -10.61 0.96
N ALA A 205 -4.94 -9.44 0.63
CA ALA A 205 -3.63 -9.34 0.03
C ALA A 205 -2.56 -9.34 1.12
N ILE A 206 -1.48 -10.10 0.89
CA ILE A 206 -0.27 -10.09 1.72
C ILE A 206 0.98 -10.12 0.85
N THR A 207 2.09 -9.63 1.39
CA THR A 207 3.42 -9.67 0.80
C THR A 207 4.33 -10.65 1.54
N SER A 208 5.50 -10.95 1.00
CA SER A 208 6.50 -11.77 1.68
C SER A 208 6.99 -11.16 2.99
N LEU A 209 6.95 -9.83 3.11
CA LEU A 209 7.35 -9.10 4.32
C LEU A 209 6.34 -9.26 5.46
N ASP A 210 5.06 -9.35 5.14
CA ASP A 210 3.98 -9.53 6.13
C ASP A 210 4.09 -10.85 6.90
N LEU A 211 4.63 -11.90 6.26
CA LEU A 211 4.82 -13.21 6.87
C LEU A 211 5.71 -13.17 8.13
N ALA A 212 6.57 -12.16 8.25
CA ALA A 212 7.45 -11.97 9.39
C ALA A 212 6.72 -11.48 10.65
N SER A 213 5.53 -10.88 10.50
CA SER A 213 4.73 -10.37 11.62
C SER A 213 3.79 -11.45 12.18
N LYS A 214 4.15 -12.02 13.31
CA LYS A 214 3.34 -13.06 13.97
C LYS A 214 1.91 -12.62 14.30
N PRO A 215 1.66 -11.43 14.89
CA PRO A 215 0.29 -10.99 15.19
C PRO A 215 -0.50 -10.71 13.91
N PHE A 216 0.12 -10.15 12.87
CA PHE A 216 -0.50 -9.96 11.57
C PHE A 216 -0.96 -11.30 10.96
N MET A 217 -0.07 -12.30 10.94
CA MET A 217 -0.41 -13.62 10.41
C MET A 217 -1.45 -14.37 11.23
N LYS A 218 -1.53 -14.15 12.56
CA LYS A 218 -2.66 -14.66 13.37
C LYS A 218 -3.99 -14.06 12.93
N LEU A 219 -4.04 -12.76 12.57
CA LEU A 219 -5.24 -12.14 12.00
C LEU A 219 -5.58 -12.73 10.63
N VAL A 220 -4.59 -12.93 9.75
CA VAL A 220 -4.76 -13.59 8.45
C VAL A 220 -5.39 -14.98 8.64
N ASP A 221 -4.79 -15.82 9.46
CA ASP A 221 -5.26 -17.19 9.74
C ASP A 221 -6.69 -17.19 10.28
N ARG A 222 -7.01 -16.29 11.19
CA ARG A 222 -8.32 -16.21 11.85
C ARG A 222 -9.41 -15.69 10.93
N HIS A 223 -9.14 -14.61 10.16
CA HIS A 223 -10.19 -13.83 9.50
C HIS A 223 -10.18 -13.95 7.97
N PHE A 224 -9.01 -14.12 7.34
CA PHE A 224 -8.86 -13.89 5.90
C PHE A 224 -8.34 -15.10 5.10
N SER A 225 -8.07 -16.22 5.73
CA SER A 225 -7.50 -17.40 5.05
C SER A 225 -8.49 -18.17 4.15
N GLY A 226 -9.57 -17.53 3.72
CA GLY A 226 -10.45 -18.05 2.67
C GLY A 226 -9.85 -17.89 1.26
N SER A 227 -8.95 -16.92 1.09
CA SER A 227 -8.22 -16.64 -0.15
C SER A 227 -7.04 -15.71 0.12
N ILE A 228 -5.91 -15.92 -0.53
CA ILE A 228 -4.77 -14.99 -0.50
C ILE A 228 -4.49 -14.46 -1.89
N THR A 229 -4.29 -13.13 -2.00
CA THR A 229 -3.68 -12.47 -3.15
C THR A 229 -2.25 -12.11 -2.78
N VAL A 230 -1.27 -12.46 -3.64
CA VAL A 230 0.11 -12.00 -3.46
C VAL A 230 0.18 -10.54 -3.87
N GLY A 231 0.40 -9.65 -2.89
CA GLY A 231 0.17 -8.21 -3.05
C GLY A 231 1.06 -7.52 -4.08
N ASN A 232 2.31 -7.94 -4.23
CA ASN A 232 3.27 -7.38 -5.18
C ASN A 232 4.00 -8.44 -6.01
N GLU A 233 4.48 -9.50 -5.39
CA GLU A 233 5.52 -10.37 -5.93
C GLU A 233 5.05 -11.29 -7.08
N MET A 234 3.77 -11.21 -7.47
CA MET A 234 3.24 -11.83 -8.69
C MET A 234 2.91 -10.83 -9.81
N LYS A 235 3.21 -9.55 -9.63
CA LYS A 235 3.08 -8.52 -10.68
C LYS A 235 4.21 -8.64 -11.71
N PRO A 236 4.04 -8.11 -12.93
CA PRO A 236 5.04 -8.27 -14.00
C PRO A 236 6.45 -7.80 -13.65
N ASP A 237 6.61 -6.68 -12.88
CA ASP A 237 7.93 -6.17 -12.46
C ASP A 237 8.71 -7.16 -11.58
N TYR A 238 7.99 -8.01 -10.83
CA TYR A 238 8.59 -9.00 -9.94
C TYR A 238 8.80 -10.36 -10.62
N VAL A 239 7.90 -10.72 -11.54
CA VAL A 239 7.92 -12.05 -12.19
C VAL A 239 8.79 -12.07 -13.43
N LEU A 240 8.84 -10.98 -14.23
CA LEU A 240 9.68 -10.89 -15.42
C LEU A 240 11.16 -10.79 -15.02
N ASN A 241 11.92 -11.85 -15.23
CA ASN A 241 13.34 -11.92 -14.88
C ASN A 241 14.20 -11.37 -16.00
N TYR A 242 14.71 -10.13 -15.86
CA TYR A 242 15.53 -9.45 -16.84
C TYR A 242 16.82 -10.21 -17.14
N ASN A 243 17.56 -10.63 -16.11
CA ASN A 243 18.85 -11.29 -16.26
C ASN A 243 18.72 -12.63 -17.01
N ALA A 244 17.73 -13.44 -16.62
CA ALA A 244 17.46 -14.71 -17.31
C ALA A 244 16.98 -14.48 -18.75
N THR A 245 16.18 -13.44 -19.00
CA THR A 245 15.70 -13.07 -20.33
C THR A 245 16.86 -12.62 -21.23
N GLN A 246 17.74 -11.75 -20.76
CA GLN A 246 18.92 -11.31 -21.51
C GLN A 246 19.86 -12.48 -21.82
N LYS A 247 20.12 -13.34 -20.85
CA LYS A 247 20.94 -14.53 -21.06
C LYS A 247 20.33 -15.47 -22.12
N TYR A 248 19.03 -15.71 -22.06
CA TYR A 248 18.32 -16.52 -23.06
C TYR A 248 18.43 -15.89 -24.45
N PHE A 249 18.23 -14.57 -24.56
CA PHE A 249 18.38 -13.83 -25.82
C PHE A 249 19.80 -13.91 -26.37
N GLU A 250 20.84 -13.73 -25.56
CA GLU A 250 22.24 -13.84 -25.95
C GLU A 250 22.59 -15.24 -26.50
N GLU A 251 22.04 -16.29 -25.88
CA GLU A 251 22.30 -17.69 -26.25
C GLU A 251 21.53 -18.12 -27.51
N THR A 252 20.33 -17.59 -27.75
CA THR A 252 19.42 -18.06 -28.80
C THR A 252 19.17 -17.09 -29.93
N GLY A 253 19.34 -15.79 -29.69
CA GLY A 253 18.93 -14.71 -30.58
C GLY A 253 17.42 -14.51 -30.64
N ASP A 254 16.63 -15.14 -29.76
CA ASP A 254 15.18 -15.07 -29.68
C ASP A 254 14.74 -14.04 -28.64
N ASP A 255 14.23 -12.89 -29.09
CA ASP A 255 13.72 -11.80 -28.25
C ASP A 255 12.17 -11.83 -28.11
N GLU A 256 11.54 -12.95 -28.41
CA GLU A 256 10.10 -13.14 -28.23
C GLU A 256 9.74 -13.99 -26.99
N ASN A 257 10.73 -14.55 -26.26
CA ASN A 257 10.51 -15.51 -25.17
C ASN A 257 11.08 -15.02 -23.83
N PRO A 258 10.39 -14.09 -23.13
CA PRO A 258 10.82 -13.58 -21.84
C PRO A 258 10.80 -14.68 -20.77
N GLN A 259 11.78 -14.69 -19.88
CA GLN A 259 11.90 -15.62 -18.79
C GLN A 259 11.23 -15.08 -17.53
N VAL A 260 10.73 -15.97 -16.69
CA VAL A 260 10.03 -15.62 -15.44
C VAL A 260 10.68 -16.29 -14.23
N SER A 261 10.49 -15.66 -13.06
CA SER A 261 10.87 -16.23 -11.76
C SER A 261 9.76 -15.94 -10.74
N PHE A 262 9.56 -16.85 -9.81
CA PHE A 262 8.66 -16.68 -8.67
C PHE A 262 9.44 -16.67 -7.34
N ALA A 263 10.74 -16.43 -7.37
CA ALA A 263 11.58 -16.45 -6.17
C ALA A 263 11.04 -15.52 -5.08
N GLN A 264 10.61 -14.32 -5.45
CA GLN A 264 10.06 -13.34 -4.51
C GLN A 264 8.66 -13.72 -4.00
N ALA A 265 7.81 -14.30 -4.83
CA ALA A 265 6.48 -14.79 -4.44
C ALA A 265 6.53 -16.08 -3.61
N LYS A 266 7.65 -16.82 -3.70
CA LYS A 266 7.82 -18.14 -3.09
C LYS A 266 7.45 -18.21 -1.60
N PRO A 267 7.85 -17.27 -0.72
CA PRO A 267 7.48 -17.33 0.70
C PRO A 267 5.96 -17.33 0.92
N VAL A 268 5.20 -16.50 0.19
CA VAL A 268 3.74 -16.43 0.30
C VAL A 268 3.09 -17.68 -0.31
N LEU A 269 3.59 -18.16 -1.45
CA LEU A 269 3.08 -19.37 -2.10
C LEU A 269 3.34 -20.63 -1.25
N ASP A 270 4.50 -20.72 -0.61
CA ASP A 270 4.82 -21.82 0.33
C ASP A 270 3.90 -21.77 1.56
N TYR A 271 3.61 -20.56 2.10
CA TYR A 271 2.65 -20.38 3.18
C TYR A 271 1.25 -20.84 2.76
N CYS A 272 0.79 -20.47 1.58
CA CYS A 272 -0.52 -20.87 1.04
C CYS A 272 -0.58 -22.39 0.82
N LEU A 273 0.47 -22.99 0.23
CA LEU A 273 0.55 -24.43 0.03
C LEU A 273 0.51 -25.19 1.36
N LYS A 274 1.32 -24.77 2.34
CA LYS A 274 1.40 -25.39 3.68
C LYS A 274 0.05 -25.35 4.40
N ASN A 275 -0.69 -24.27 4.27
CA ASN A 275 -1.96 -24.04 4.99
C ASN A 275 -3.20 -24.39 4.13
N ASN A 276 -2.99 -24.89 2.91
CA ASN A 276 -4.06 -25.26 1.97
C ASN A 276 -5.01 -24.08 1.69
N ILE A 277 -4.45 -22.88 1.48
CA ILE A 277 -5.19 -21.64 1.20
C ILE A 277 -5.19 -21.41 -0.32
N PRO A 278 -6.36 -21.20 -0.96
CA PRO A 278 -6.42 -20.89 -2.39
C PRO A 278 -5.83 -19.52 -2.69
N VAL A 279 -5.18 -19.41 -3.86
CA VAL A 279 -4.48 -18.20 -4.30
C VAL A 279 -5.21 -17.52 -5.45
N ARG A 280 -5.34 -16.21 -5.37
CA ARG A 280 -5.77 -15.33 -6.43
C ARG A 280 -4.53 -14.70 -7.07
N VAL A 281 -4.29 -15.01 -8.34
CA VAL A 281 -3.15 -14.51 -9.12
C VAL A 281 -3.40 -13.06 -9.53
N HIS A 282 -2.52 -12.14 -9.16
CA HIS A 282 -2.61 -10.73 -9.49
C HIS A 282 -1.22 -10.18 -9.85
N THR A 283 -0.95 -9.82 -11.10
CA THR A 283 -1.75 -9.81 -12.32
C THR A 283 -0.85 -10.07 -13.53
N LEU A 284 -1.41 -10.49 -14.69
CA LEU A 284 -0.57 -10.79 -15.87
C LEU A 284 -0.28 -9.57 -16.72
N VAL A 285 -1.29 -8.79 -17.06
CA VAL A 285 -1.19 -7.65 -17.99
C VAL A 285 -1.70 -6.38 -17.29
N TRP A 286 -0.79 -5.48 -17.03
CA TRP A 286 -1.08 -4.21 -16.38
C TRP A 286 -0.24 -3.08 -16.98
N HIS A 287 -0.76 -1.85 -17.02
CA HIS A 287 -0.05 -0.69 -17.54
C HIS A 287 1.04 -0.20 -16.54
N SER A 288 0.82 -0.42 -15.25
CA SER A 288 1.76 -0.11 -14.17
C SER A 288 2.53 -1.36 -13.76
N GLN A 289 3.64 -1.22 -13.08
CA GLN A 289 4.49 -2.32 -12.59
C GLN A 289 4.74 -3.41 -13.66
N THR A 290 4.98 -2.97 -14.90
CA THR A 290 5.46 -3.82 -16.00
C THR A 290 6.71 -3.15 -16.58
N PRO A 291 7.87 -3.82 -16.62
CA PRO A 291 9.14 -3.17 -16.93
C PRO A 291 9.20 -2.70 -18.38
N GLU A 292 9.71 -1.49 -18.61
CA GLU A 292 9.78 -0.86 -19.95
C GLU A 292 10.51 -1.74 -20.96
N TRP A 293 11.61 -2.41 -20.56
CA TRP A 293 12.40 -3.26 -21.43
C TRP A 293 11.58 -4.39 -22.09
N PHE A 294 10.50 -4.85 -21.43
CA PHE A 294 9.61 -5.88 -21.95
C PHE A 294 8.91 -5.49 -23.26
N PHE A 295 8.73 -4.18 -23.51
CA PHE A 295 8.07 -3.64 -24.71
C PHE A 295 9.05 -3.23 -25.82
N LYS A 296 10.36 -3.31 -25.56
CA LYS A 296 11.39 -2.77 -26.45
C LYS A 296 12.10 -3.87 -27.25
N GLU A 297 12.64 -3.49 -28.42
CA GLU A 297 13.45 -4.39 -29.24
C GLU A 297 14.66 -4.89 -28.46
N ASN A 298 14.95 -6.19 -28.58
CA ASN A 298 16.08 -6.86 -27.91
C ASN A 298 16.08 -6.73 -26.39
N TYR A 299 14.93 -6.44 -25.77
CA TYR A 299 14.77 -6.16 -24.34
C TYR A 299 15.67 -5.01 -23.83
N ASP A 300 15.99 -4.05 -24.69
CA ASP A 300 16.75 -2.85 -24.35
C ASP A 300 15.78 -1.70 -24.02
N ALA A 301 15.69 -1.27 -22.75
CA ALA A 301 14.80 -0.21 -22.30
C ALA A 301 14.96 1.11 -23.09
N SER A 302 16.15 1.37 -23.66
CA SER A 302 16.40 2.53 -24.51
C SER A 302 16.00 2.32 -25.98
N GLY A 303 15.59 1.09 -26.36
CA GLY A 303 15.24 0.71 -27.72
C GLY A 303 13.88 1.23 -28.18
N GLU A 304 13.58 1.00 -29.45
CA GLU A 304 12.26 1.28 -30.03
C GLU A 304 11.23 0.26 -29.52
N TYR A 305 9.96 0.63 -29.52
CA TYR A 305 8.86 -0.33 -29.25
C TYR A 305 8.85 -1.44 -30.30
N VAL A 306 8.63 -2.67 -29.85
CA VAL A 306 8.44 -3.80 -30.76
C VAL A 306 7.17 -3.65 -31.61
N SER A 307 7.10 -4.37 -32.74
CA SER A 307 5.86 -4.42 -33.52
C SER A 307 4.74 -5.15 -32.76
N LYS A 308 3.49 -4.85 -33.13
CA LYS A 308 2.31 -5.53 -32.59
C LYS A 308 2.39 -7.06 -32.75
N GLU A 309 2.86 -7.54 -33.89
CA GLU A 309 3.01 -8.98 -34.17
C GLU A 309 4.04 -9.63 -33.26
N LYS A 310 5.17 -8.95 -33.00
CA LYS A 310 6.20 -9.45 -32.05
C LYS A 310 5.67 -9.42 -30.62
N MET A 311 4.98 -8.34 -30.21
CA MET A 311 4.41 -8.25 -28.87
C MET A 311 3.34 -9.33 -28.61
N LEU A 312 2.53 -9.68 -29.60
CA LEU A 312 1.58 -10.80 -29.45
C LEU A 312 2.27 -12.11 -29.13
N LYS A 313 3.39 -12.44 -29.79
CA LYS A 313 4.18 -13.64 -29.48
C LYS A 313 4.85 -13.55 -28.10
N ARG A 314 5.41 -12.37 -27.79
CA ARG A 314 6.05 -12.12 -26.49
C ARG A 314 5.04 -12.24 -25.35
N MET A 315 3.84 -11.69 -25.51
CA MET A 315 2.74 -11.85 -24.56
C MET A 315 2.31 -13.32 -24.41
N GLU A 316 2.16 -14.05 -25.53
CA GLU A 316 1.82 -15.47 -25.48
C GLU A 316 2.87 -16.27 -24.72
N ASN A 317 4.16 -16.07 -25.04
CA ASN A 317 5.25 -16.77 -24.39
C ASN A 317 5.39 -16.38 -22.90
N TYR A 318 5.18 -15.10 -22.56
CA TYR A 318 5.15 -14.65 -21.17
C TYR A 318 4.06 -15.35 -20.37
N ILE A 319 2.81 -15.31 -20.85
CA ILE A 319 1.66 -15.94 -20.16
C ILE A 319 1.84 -17.45 -20.07
N LYS A 320 2.39 -18.07 -21.12
CA LYS A 320 2.74 -19.50 -21.12
C LYS A 320 3.77 -19.80 -20.06
N ASN A 321 4.92 -19.12 -20.08
CA ASN A 321 6.00 -19.34 -19.13
C ASN A 321 5.54 -19.09 -17.70
N PHE A 322 4.70 -18.07 -17.48
CA PHE A 322 4.10 -17.77 -16.18
C PHE A 322 3.35 -18.99 -15.62
N PHE A 323 2.36 -19.51 -16.35
CA PHE A 323 1.53 -20.61 -15.85
C PHE A 323 2.25 -21.95 -15.84
N GLU A 324 3.09 -22.24 -16.84
CA GLU A 324 3.86 -23.49 -16.86
C GLU A 324 4.84 -23.54 -15.68
N THR A 325 5.60 -22.47 -15.42
CA THR A 325 6.52 -22.40 -14.27
C THR A 325 5.77 -22.45 -12.94
N LEU A 326 4.68 -21.69 -12.82
CA LEU A 326 3.88 -21.66 -11.60
C LEU A 326 3.30 -23.04 -11.25
N THR A 327 2.77 -23.74 -12.25
CA THR A 327 2.19 -25.10 -12.07
C THR A 327 3.27 -26.17 -11.84
N GLU A 328 4.45 -26.00 -12.42
CA GLU A 328 5.59 -26.90 -12.15
C GLU A 328 6.07 -26.77 -10.70
N LEU A 329 6.19 -25.54 -10.20
CA LEU A 329 6.61 -25.27 -8.82
C LEU A 329 5.55 -25.65 -7.79
N TYR A 330 4.27 -25.45 -8.10
CA TYR A 330 3.14 -25.62 -7.18
C TYR A 330 1.99 -26.47 -7.78
N PRO A 331 2.23 -27.74 -8.11
CA PRO A 331 1.27 -28.59 -8.85
C PRO A 331 0.00 -28.92 -8.07
N THR A 332 -0.05 -28.67 -6.76
CA THR A 332 -1.21 -28.96 -5.89
C THR A 332 -1.82 -27.73 -5.22
N LEU A 333 -1.24 -26.56 -5.44
CA LEU A 333 -1.80 -25.32 -4.93
C LEU A 333 -3.00 -24.90 -5.79
N ASP A 334 -4.10 -24.52 -5.13
CA ASP A 334 -5.32 -24.06 -5.80
C ASP A 334 -5.17 -22.60 -6.24
N PHE A 335 -4.85 -22.39 -7.52
CA PHE A 335 -4.91 -21.08 -8.18
C PHE A 335 -6.33 -20.87 -8.72
N TYR A 336 -7.27 -20.47 -7.86
CA TYR A 336 -8.70 -20.47 -8.18
C TYR A 336 -9.14 -19.29 -9.05
N ALA A 337 -8.37 -18.21 -9.11
CA ALA A 337 -8.66 -17.00 -9.89
C ALA A 337 -7.39 -16.31 -10.38
N CYS A 338 -7.47 -15.60 -11.51
CA CYS A 338 -6.37 -14.82 -12.07
C CYS A 338 -6.90 -13.53 -12.70
N ASP A 339 -6.32 -12.39 -12.34
CA ASP A 339 -6.48 -11.12 -13.05
C ASP A 339 -5.63 -11.14 -14.31
N VAL A 340 -6.28 -11.39 -15.43
CA VAL A 340 -5.59 -11.45 -16.72
C VAL A 340 -5.20 -10.07 -17.20
N VAL A 341 -6.12 -9.11 -17.09
CA VAL A 341 -5.88 -7.70 -17.42
C VAL A 341 -6.37 -6.83 -16.28
N ASN A 342 -5.49 -5.92 -15.85
CA ASN A 342 -5.76 -4.97 -14.80
C ASN A 342 -5.78 -3.54 -15.35
N GLU A 343 -6.82 -2.76 -15.02
CA GLU A 343 -6.92 -1.29 -15.18
C GLU A 343 -6.70 -0.77 -16.61
N ALA A 344 -7.30 -1.37 -17.62
CA ALA A 344 -7.09 -0.96 -19.01
C ALA A 344 -7.84 0.34 -19.41
N TRP A 345 -8.86 0.73 -18.63
CA TRP A 345 -9.70 1.88 -18.93
C TRP A 345 -9.44 3.07 -17.99
N LEU A 346 -9.46 4.28 -18.54
CA LEU A 346 -9.54 5.50 -17.74
C LEU A 346 -10.97 5.70 -17.19
N ASP A 347 -11.12 6.54 -16.17
CA ASP A 347 -12.40 6.76 -15.48
C ASP A 347 -13.53 7.30 -16.37
N ASP A 348 -13.17 7.96 -17.49
CA ASP A 348 -14.12 8.42 -18.51
C ASP A 348 -14.50 7.33 -19.53
N GLY A 349 -13.94 6.12 -19.40
CA GLY A 349 -14.15 5.00 -20.33
C GLY A 349 -13.32 5.05 -21.60
N SER A 350 -12.33 5.95 -21.69
CA SER A 350 -11.37 5.95 -22.80
C SER A 350 -10.19 4.99 -22.53
N PRO A 351 -9.51 4.50 -23.58
CA PRO A 351 -8.22 3.82 -23.42
C PRO A 351 -7.17 4.74 -22.82
N ARG A 352 -6.18 4.17 -22.14
CA ARG A 352 -4.99 4.92 -21.70
C ARG A 352 -4.23 5.52 -22.88
N ARG A 353 -3.41 6.53 -22.63
CA ARG A 353 -2.57 7.16 -23.66
C ARG A 353 -1.36 6.27 -23.98
N PRO A 354 -0.82 6.33 -25.21
CA PRO A 354 0.44 5.65 -25.55
C PRO A 354 1.63 6.18 -24.73
N GLY A 355 2.46 5.31 -24.18
CA GLY A 355 3.72 5.64 -23.52
C GLY A 355 3.91 4.90 -22.20
N HIS A 356 5.16 4.89 -21.73
CA HIS A 356 5.50 4.30 -20.44
C HIS A 356 4.92 5.14 -19.30
N PRO A 357 4.29 4.53 -18.27
CA PRO A 357 3.84 5.24 -17.08
C PRO A 357 5.06 5.64 -16.25
N ASP A 358 5.45 6.91 -16.35
CA ASP A 358 6.48 7.48 -15.50
C ASP A 358 5.87 8.24 -14.30
N GLN A 359 6.71 8.53 -13.31
CA GLN A 359 6.31 9.24 -12.10
C GLN A 359 5.81 10.67 -12.37
N ASN A 360 6.14 11.26 -13.52
CA ASN A 360 5.80 12.64 -13.87
C ASN A 360 4.53 12.76 -14.71
N ASN A 361 4.18 11.71 -15.50
CA ASN A 361 3.01 11.70 -16.37
C ASN A 361 1.78 11.04 -15.75
N GLY A 362 1.94 10.50 -14.55
CA GLY A 362 0.87 9.83 -13.83
C GLY A 362 0.39 8.54 -14.52
N TYR A 363 -0.61 7.94 -13.94
CA TYR A 363 -1.13 6.61 -14.29
C TYR A 363 -1.96 6.55 -15.59
N ASN A 364 -1.88 7.59 -16.44
CA ASN A 364 -2.74 7.70 -17.63
C ASN A 364 -2.14 7.11 -18.91
N THR A 365 -0.89 6.67 -18.88
CA THR A 365 -0.17 6.08 -20.01
C THR A 365 -0.07 4.57 -19.92
N SER A 366 0.23 3.91 -21.05
CA SER A 366 0.39 2.46 -21.13
C SER A 366 1.30 2.10 -22.31
N ASP A 367 2.33 1.30 -22.03
CA ASP A 367 3.18 0.69 -23.07
C ASP A 367 2.39 -0.28 -23.95
N TRP A 368 1.39 -0.95 -23.38
CA TRP A 368 0.47 -1.78 -24.17
C TRP A 368 -0.22 -0.97 -25.25
N VAL A 369 -0.73 0.22 -24.90
CA VAL A 369 -1.36 1.12 -25.86
C VAL A 369 -0.32 1.75 -26.80
N ALA A 370 0.93 1.96 -26.36
CA ALA A 370 1.99 2.42 -27.26
C ALA A 370 2.28 1.42 -28.38
N VAL A 371 2.23 0.11 -28.09
CA VAL A 371 2.45 -0.95 -29.09
C VAL A 371 1.18 -1.23 -29.91
N PHE A 372 0.00 -1.30 -29.27
CA PHE A 372 -1.23 -1.74 -29.95
C PHE A 372 -2.03 -0.60 -30.56
N GLY A 373 -1.86 0.64 -30.11
CA GLY A 373 -2.60 1.83 -30.52
C GLY A 373 -3.92 2.02 -29.77
N ASP A 374 -4.43 0.96 -29.14
CA ASP A 374 -5.70 0.92 -28.39
C ASP A 374 -5.70 -0.28 -27.42
N ASN A 375 -6.88 -0.59 -26.84
CA ASN A 375 -7.06 -1.72 -25.92
C ASN A 375 -7.21 -3.09 -26.62
N SER A 376 -6.84 -3.22 -27.91
CA SER A 376 -6.93 -4.48 -28.66
C SER A 376 -5.98 -5.59 -28.17
N PHE A 377 -5.14 -5.33 -27.18
CA PHE A 377 -4.32 -6.32 -26.48
C PHE A 377 -5.12 -7.19 -25.48
N ILE A 378 -6.29 -6.72 -25.02
CA ILE A 378 -7.08 -7.39 -23.97
C ILE A 378 -7.54 -8.78 -24.43
N GLU A 379 -8.17 -8.89 -25.59
CA GLU A 379 -8.67 -10.19 -26.10
C GLU A 379 -7.56 -11.24 -26.30
N PRO A 380 -6.41 -10.92 -26.93
CA PRO A 380 -5.27 -11.83 -26.97
C PRO A 380 -4.79 -12.29 -25.59
N ALA A 381 -4.68 -11.37 -24.61
CA ALA A 381 -4.26 -11.71 -23.25
C ALA A 381 -5.18 -12.76 -22.62
N PHE A 382 -6.50 -12.56 -22.70
CA PHE A 382 -7.49 -13.54 -22.22
C PHE A 382 -7.44 -14.87 -23.00
N THR A 383 -7.24 -14.81 -24.32
CA THR A 383 -7.13 -16.00 -25.17
C THR A 383 -5.91 -16.85 -24.77
N PHE A 384 -4.77 -16.21 -24.54
CA PHE A 384 -3.55 -16.89 -24.10
C PHE A 384 -3.69 -17.40 -22.66
N ALA A 385 -4.25 -16.61 -21.75
CA ALA A 385 -4.51 -17.04 -20.38
C ALA A 385 -5.46 -18.28 -20.37
N ARG A 386 -6.52 -18.28 -21.13
CA ARG A 386 -7.44 -19.42 -21.25
C ARG A 386 -6.75 -20.70 -21.75
N LYS A 387 -5.73 -20.53 -22.60
CA LYS A 387 -4.97 -21.65 -23.16
C LYS A 387 -4.01 -22.28 -22.15
N TYR A 388 -3.42 -21.49 -21.25
CA TYR A 388 -2.30 -21.92 -20.41
C TYR A 388 -2.62 -21.96 -18.91
N ALA A 389 -3.70 -21.30 -18.45
CA ALA A 389 -4.09 -21.33 -17.04
C ALA A 389 -4.40 -22.76 -16.57
N PRO A 390 -4.07 -23.09 -15.30
CA PRO A 390 -4.40 -24.40 -14.75
C PRO A 390 -5.93 -24.63 -14.72
N GLU A 391 -6.32 -25.90 -14.76
CA GLU A 391 -7.72 -26.29 -14.69
C GLU A 391 -8.37 -25.76 -13.41
N GLY A 392 -9.54 -25.15 -13.52
CA GLY A 392 -10.27 -24.55 -12.41
C GLY A 392 -9.94 -23.08 -12.13
N CYS A 393 -8.85 -22.55 -12.68
CA CYS A 393 -8.51 -21.14 -12.54
C CYS A 393 -9.46 -20.27 -13.37
N LYS A 394 -10.27 -19.46 -12.70
CA LYS A 394 -11.16 -18.49 -13.34
C LYS A 394 -10.40 -17.24 -13.75
N LEU A 395 -10.73 -16.66 -14.91
CA LEU A 395 -10.05 -15.53 -15.53
C LEU A 395 -10.87 -14.25 -15.40
N TYR A 396 -10.29 -13.21 -14.81
CA TYR A 396 -10.96 -11.94 -14.50
C TYR A 396 -10.33 -10.76 -15.22
N TYR A 397 -11.17 -9.78 -15.52
CA TYR A 397 -10.77 -8.41 -15.72
C TYR A 397 -10.94 -7.66 -14.39
N ASN A 398 -9.93 -6.90 -13.93
CA ASN A 398 -9.93 -6.21 -12.65
C ASN A 398 -9.70 -4.71 -12.85
N ASP A 399 -10.45 -3.85 -12.15
CA ASP A 399 -10.30 -2.39 -12.28
C ASP A 399 -10.76 -1.65 -11.02
N TYR A 400 -10.22 -0.43 -10.82
CA TYR A 400 -10.62 0.52 -9.77
C TYR A 400 -11.63 1.55 -10.33
N ASN A 401 -12.30 2.30 -9.44
CA ASN A 401 -13.36 3.24 -9.83
C ASN A 401 -14.40 2.62 -10.79
N GLU A 402 -14.54 1.32 -10.72
CA GLU A 402 -15.35 0.45 -11.57
C GLU A 402 -16.84 0.76 -11.47
N TYR A 403 -17.24 1.52 -10.48
CA TYR A 403 -18.60 2.05 -10.28
C TYR A 403 -18.83 3.36 -11.05
N MET A 404 -17.80 3.95 -11.68
CA MET A 404 -17.87 5.20 -12.44
C MET A 404 -18.21 4.99 -13.94
N ASN A 405 -17.92 5.99 -14.77
CA ASN A 405 -18.28 6.00 -16.20
C ASN A 405 -17.65 4.86 -17.01
N LYS A 406 -16.45 4.39 -16.63
CA LYS A 406 -15.78 3.25 -17.27
C LYS A 406 -16.56 1.93 -17.13
N LYS A 407 -17.49 1.82 -16.18
CA LYS A 407 -18.35 0.65 -15.98
C LYS A 407 -19.00 0.17 -17.28
N THR A 408 -19.53 1.09 -18.10
CA THR A 408 -20.16 0.75 -19.37
C THR A 408 -19.18 0.04 -20.31
N LYS A 409 -17.92 0.52 -20.36
CA LYS A 409 -16.88 -0.09 -21.21
C LYS A 409 -16.43 -1.45 -20.69
N ILE A 410 -16.36 -1.62 -19.39
CA ILE A 410 -16.06 -2.91 -18.76
C ILE A 410 -17.15 -3.93 -19.08
N VAL A 411 -18.43 -3.56 -18.96
CA VAL A 411 -19.58 -4.43 -19.29
C VAL A 411 -19.58 -4.82 -20.77
N GLU A 412 -19.38 -3.86 -21.69
CA GLU A 412 -19.30 -4.11 -23.13
C GLU A 412 -18.18 -5.12 -23.45
N MET A 413 -16.97 -4.83 -23.02
CA MET A 413 -15.77 -5.67 -23.21
C MET A 413 -15.95 -7.08 -22.60
N ALA A 414 -16.38 -7.15 -21.33
CA ALA A 414 -16.57 -8.43 -20.65
C ALA A 414 -17.64 -9.31 -21.33
N THR A 415 -18.70 -8.69 -21.85
CA THR A 415 -19.74 -9.41 -22.63
C THR A 415 -19.16 -9.99 -23.91
N GLU A 416 -18.35 -9.23 -24.66
CA GLU A 416 -17.68 -9.72 -25.88
C GLU A 416 -16.71 -10.87 -25.58
N LEU A 417 -15.92 -10.77 -24.51
CA LEU A 417 -14.99 -11.82 -24.08
C LEU A 417 -15.73 -13.07 -23.60
N LYS A 418 -16.89 -12.90 -22.94
CA LYS A 418 -17.77 -14.00 -22.54
C LYS A 418 -18.32 -14.76 -23.76
N GLU A 419 -18.77 -14.05 -24.78
CA GLU A 419 -19.25 -14.67 -26.04
C GLU A 419 -18.15 -15.52 -26.71
N LYS A 420 -16.88 -15.13 -26.53
CA LYS A 420 -15.70 -15.89 -26.98
C LYS A 420 -15.30 -17.02 -26.04
N GLY A 421 -15.86 -17.09 -24.83
CA GLY A 421 -15.57 -18.10 -23.82
C GLY A 421 -14.20 -17.97 -23.17
N VAL A 422 -13.63 -16.76 -23.14
CA VAL A 422 -12.25 -16.54 -22.63
C VAL A 422 -12.19 -15.85 -21.27
N ILE A 423 -13.27 -15.27 -20.78
CA ILE A 423 -13.40 -14.64 -19.45
C ILE A 423 -14.41 -15.40 -18.58
N ASP A 424 -14.20 -15.42 -17.27
CA ASP A 424 -15.10 -16.02 -16.29
C ASP A 424 -15.70 -14.99 -15.33
N GLY A 425 -15.04 -13.86 -15.09
CA GLY A 425 -15.51 -12.91 -14.10
C GLY A 425 -14.97 -11.49 -14.25
N ILE A 426 -15.52 -10.61 -13.41
CA ILE A 426 -15.13 -9.21 -13.26
C ILE A 426 -14.71 -8.99 -11.81
N GLY A 427 -13.50 -8.43 -11.62
CA GLY A 427 -13.00 -7.96 -10.33
C GLY A 427 -13.30 -6.49 -10.13
N MET A 428 -13.90 -6.17 -9.00
CA MET A 428 -14.10 -4.82 -8.50
C MET A 428 -13.04 -4.55 -7.44
N GLN A 429 -12.06 -3.67 -7.72
CA GLN A 429 -11.00 -3.37 -6.73
C GLN A 429 -11.61 -2.80 -5.45
N SER A 430 -12.55 -1.89 -5.58
CA SER A 430 -13.28 -1.33 -4.44
C SER A 430 -12.37 -0.58 -3.45
N HIS A 431 -11.45 0.23 -3.99
CA HIS A 431 -10.74 1.24 -3.24
C HIS A 431 -11.66 2.43 -3.00
N LEU A 432 -12.30 2.47 -1.83
CA LEU A 432 -13.41 3.37 -1.51
C LEU A 432 -12.96 4.49 -0.56
N ASP A 433 -13.80 5.52 -0.41
CA ASP A 433 -13.47 6.71 0.35
C ASP A 433 -14.65 7.19 1.20
N ALA A 434 -14.55 7.03 2.51
CA ALA A 434 -15.54 7.52 3.47
C ALA A 434 -15.32 8.99 3.87
N ARG A 435 -14.20 9.62 3.43
CA ARG A 435 -13.83 10.99 3.82
C ARG A 435 -14.55 12.08 3.07
N GLN A 436 -15.06 11.81 1.86
CA GLN A 436 -15.66 12.84 1.02
C GLN A 436 -16.94 13.41 1.64
N ASN A 437 -16.81 14.58 2.23
CA ASN A 437 -17.87 15.30 2.95
C ASN A 437 -18.46 14.51 4.11
N MET A 438 -18.22 14.91 5.32
CA MET A 438 -18.86 14.36 6.51
C MET A 438 -20.36 14.14 6.25
N GLY A 439 -20.75 12.90 5.92
CA GLY A 439 -22.13 12.51 5.56
C GLY A 439 -22.35 11.98 4.15
N SER A 440 -21.37 11.97 3.25
CA SER A 440 -21.47 11.29 1.95
C SER A 440 -20.14 10.70 1.52
N ALA A 441 -19.99 9.41 1.75
CA ALA A 441 -18.89 8.62 1.23
C ALA A 441 -18.94 8.55 -0.31
N PHE A 442 -17.81 8.26 -0.94
CA PHE A 442 -17.73 8.07 -2.38
C PHE A 442 -17.08 6.72 -2.71
N PRO A 443 -17.75 5.89 -3.54
CA PRO A 443 -19.11 6.10 -4.08
C PRO A 443 -20.17 6.05 -2.99
N SER A 444 -21.39 6.55 -3.26
CA SER A 444 -22.52 6.22 -2.37
C SER A 444 -22.80 4.72 -2.43
N VAL A 445 -23.31 4.13 -1.32
CA VAL A 445 -23.71 2.71 -1.29
C VAL A 445 -24.62 2.35 -2.46
N SER A 446 -25.58 3.24 -2.81
CA SER A 446 -26.48 2.98 -3.93
C SER A 446 -25.80 3.01 -5.31
N MET A 447 -24.77 3.83 -5.49
CA MET A 447 -23.96 3.86 -6.71
C MET A 447 -23.15 2.58 -6.83
N TYR A 448 -22.54 2.13 -5.73
CA TYR A 448 -21.79 0.89 -5.66
C TYR A 448 -22.68 -0.34 -5.91
N GLU A 449 -23.84 -0.42 -5.26
CA GLU A 449 -24.84 -1.48 -5.49
C GLU A 449 -25.32 -1.53 -6.95
N SER A 450 -25.51 -0.35 -7.57
CA SER A 450 -25.85 -0.28 -9.01
C SER A 450 -24.75 -0.85 -9.90
N ALA A 451 -23.48 -0.68 -9.55
CA ALA A 451 -22.37 -1.25 -10.31
C ALA A 451 -22.32 -2.78 -10.15
N ILE A 452 -22.46 -3.31 -8.94
CA ILE A 452 -22.56 -4.76 -8.70
C ILE A 452 -23.68 -5.34 -9.57
N LYS A 453 -24.87 -4.72 -9.56
CA LYS A 453 -26.00 -5.17 -10.35
C LYS A 453 -25.68 -5.26 -11.85
N ASP A 454 -25.09 -4.21 -12.42
CA ASP A 454 -24.76 -4.17 -13.85
C ASP A 454 -23.74 -5.26 -14.21
N TYR A 455 -22.75 -5.55 -13.34
CA TYR A 455 -21.79 -6.63 -13.56
C TYR A 455 -22.44 -8.02 -13.42
N VAL A 456 -23.27 -8.23 -12.42
CA VAL A 456 -24.02 -9.49 -12.24
C VAL A 456 -24.94 -9.76 -13.42
N GLU A 457 -25.57 -8.74 -14.02
CA GLU A 457 -26.42 -8.88 -15.20
C GLU A 457 -25.67 -9.37 -16.45
N THR A 458 -24.32 -9.27 -16.49
CA THR A 458 -23.52 -9.93 -17.54
C THR A 458 -23.58 -11.46 -17.44
N GLY A 459 -23.94 -11.99 -16.27
CA GLY A 459 -23.93 -13.43 -15.95
C GLY A 459 -22.52 -13.99 -15.83
N LEU A 460 -21.51 -13.14 -15.59
CA LEU A 460 -20.16 -13.50 -15.17
C LEU A 460 -20.10 -13.54 -13.64
N ASP A 461 -19.10 -14.24 -13.10
CA ASP A 461 -18.77 -14.19 -11.69
C ASP A 461 -18.26 -12.78 -11.30
N VAL A 462 -18.56 -12.31 -10.12
CA VAL A 462 -18.04 -11.04 -9.58
C VAL A 462 -17.21 -11.32 -8.34
N GLN A 463 -16.08 -10.64 -8.20
CA GLN A 463 -15.28 -10.62 -6.97
C GLN A 463 -15.00 -9.19 -6.56
N ILE A 464 -15.09 -8.92 -5.26
CA ILE A 464 -14.55 -7.72 -4.65
C ILE A 464 -13.10 -8.04 -4.33
N THR A 465 -12.15 -7.36 -4.95
CA THR A 465 -10.79 -7.87 -5.05
C THR A 465 -9.77 -7.17 -4.17
N GLU A 466 -10.05 -5.92 -3.77
CA GLU A 466 -9.07 -5.04 -3.13
C GLU A 466 -9.73 -4.08 -2.12
N LEU A 467 -10.73 -4.54 -1.39
CA LEU A 467 -11.56 -3.69 -0.53
C LEU A 467 -10.73 -2.95 0.53
N ASP A 468 -10.73 -1.65 0.45
CA ASP A 468 -10.29 -0.73 1.49
C ASP A 468 -11.17 0.54 1.50
N VAL A 469 -11.28 1.20 2.66
CA VAL A 469 -12.12 2.40 2.83
C VAL A 469 -11.36 3.48 3.58
N THR A 470 -10.87 4.48 2.87
CA THR A 470 -10.08 5.57 3.46
C THR A 470 -10.90 6.54 4.29
N ILE A 471 -10.24 7.12 5.31
CA ILE A 471 -10.69 8.26 6.10
C ILE A 471 -9.58 9.32 6.14
N PRO A 472 -9.86 10.61 6.50
CA PRO A 472 -8.82 11.62 6.56
C PRO A 472 -7.71 11.27 7.56
N GLU A 473 -6.50 11.68 7.25
CA GLU A 473 -5.37 11.59 8.18
C GLU A 473 -5.68 12.31 9.51
N ASN A 474 -5.15 11.78 10.61
CA ASN A 474 -5.36 12.30 11.96
C ASN A 474 -6.85 12.42 12.36
N SER A 475 -7.67 11.51 11.89
CA SER A 475 -9.10 11.49 12.15
C SER A 475 -9.40 11.15 13.61
N GLY A 476 -10.41 11.81 14.19
CA GLY A 476 -10.97 11.44 15.50
C GLY A 476 -12.04 10.36 15.39
N ASP A 477 -12.56 9.92 16.53
CA ASP A 477 -13.53 8.80 16.70
C ASP A 477 -14.75 8.90 15.75
N GLN A 478 -15.21 10.10 15.46
CA GLN A 478 -16.32 10.35 14.54
C GLN A 478 -16.12 9.81 13.12
N TYR A 479 -14.87 9.75 12.65
CA TYR A 479 -14.56 9.22 11.33
C TYR A 479 -14.54 7.69 11.34
N PHE A 480 -14.14 7.06 12.44
CA PHE A 480 -14.22 5.61 12.58
C PHE A 480 -15.66 5.11 12.63
N GLU A 481 -16.57 5.85 13.27
CA GLU A 481 -18.00 5.53 13.24
C GLU A 481 -18.55 5.64 11.81
N HIS A 482 -18.18 6.72 11.09
CA HIS A 482 -18.61 6.91 9.71
C HIS A 482 -18.02 5.85 8.77
N GLN A 483 -16.74 5.49 8.93
CA GLN A 483 -16.11 4.39 8.21
C GLN A 483 -16.85 3.07 8.47
N ALA A 484 -17.21 2.80 9.71
CA ALA A 484 -17.96 1.61 10.12
C ALA A 484 -19.35 1.54 9.47
N GLU A 485 -20.12 2.64 9.49
CA GLU A 485 -21.42 2.73 8.82
C GLU A 485 -21.29 2.48 7.30
N TYR A 486 -20.24 3.02 6.70
CA TYR A 486 -20.01 2.85 5.27
C TYR A 486 -19.60 1.42 4.92
N TYR A 487 -18.65 0.80 5.66
CA TYR A 487 -18.33 -0.61 5.50
C TYR A 487 -19.55 -1.52 5.61
N ASN A 488 -20.40 -1.27 6.62
CA ASN A 488 -21.66 -2.02 6.77
C ASN A 488 -22.55 -1.88 5.54
N GLY A 489 -22.74 -0.64 5.05
CA GLY A 489 -23.55 -0.40 3.86
C GLY A 489 -23.02 -1.08 2.59
N ILE A 490 -21.69 -1.10 2.42
CA ILE A 490 -21.02 -1.79 1.31
C ILE A 490 -21.20 -3.31 1.43
N MET A 491 -20.97 -3.90 2.61
CA MET A 491 -21.16 -5.33 2.82
C MET A 491 -22.63 -5.74 2.66
N ASP A 492 -23.59 -4.94 3.13
CA ASP A 492 -25.02 -5.15 2.88
C ASP A 492 -25.34 -5.18 1.37
N ALA A 493 -24.72 -4.28 0.60
CA ALA A 493 -24.89 -4.25 -0.86
C ALA A 493 -24.30 -5.51 -1.52
N ILE A 494 -23.13 -5.97 -1.08
CA ILE A 494 -22.48 -7.20 -1.55
C ILE A 494 -23.34 -8.43 -1.23
N GLU A 495 -23.84 -8.56 -0.01
CA GLU A 495 -24.64 -9.71 0.43
C GLU A 495 -25.94 -9.89 -0.37
N LYS A 496 -26.53 -8.81 -0.87
CA LYS A 496 -27.71 -8.89 -1.76
C LYS A 496 -27.45 -9.72 -3.02
N TYR A 497 -26.19 -9.80 -3.44
CA TYR A 497 -25.76 -10.51 -4.67
C TYR A 497 -24.85 -11.69 -4.36
N LYS A 498 -24.88 -12.25 -3.16
CA LYS A 498 -24.01 -13.34 -2.71
C LYS A 498 -24.04 -14.59 -3.59
N ASP A 499 -25.12 -14.84 -4.30
CA ASP A 499 -25.22 -15.97 -5.24
C ASP A 499 -24.40 -15.75 -6.54
N ASN A 500 -23.92 -14.53 -6.77
CA ASN A 500 -23.15 -14.11 -7.94
C ASN A 500 -21.76 -13.58 -7.58
N ILE A 501 -21.46 -13.40 -6.29
CA ILE A 501 -20.18 -12.93 -5.78
C ILE A 501 -19.48 -14.10 -5.11
N SER A 502 -18.30 -14.46 -5.62
CA SER A 502 -17.58 -15.64 -5.12
C SER A 502 -16.51 -15.34 -4.07
N ALA A 503 -16.04 -14.08 -3.98
CA ALA A 503 -15.04 -13.66 -3.00
C ALA A 503 -15.14 -12.17 -2.66
N VAL A 504 -14.76 -11.83 -1.42
CA VAL A 504 -14.46 -10.49 -0.95
C VAL A 504 -13.05 -10.52 -0.35
N VAL A 505 -12.15 -9.77 -0.97
CA VAL A 505 -10.72 -9.71 -0.61
C VAL A 505 -10.40 -8.30 -0.14
N PHE A 506 -9.93 -8.17 1.09
CA PHE A 506 -9.44 -6.91 1.63
C PHE A 506 -8.02 -6.62 1.13
N TRP A 507 -7.68 -5.35 0.84
CA TRP A 507 -6.34 -5.03 0.36
C TRP A 507 -5.38 -4.72 1.51
N GLY A 508 -5.12 -5.75 2.33
CA GLY A 508 -4.33 -5.72 3.55
C GLY A 508 -5.14 -6.08 4.79
N VAL A 509 -4.49 -6.10 5.95
CA VAL A 509 -5.09 -6.51 7.23
C VAL A 509 -5.12 -5.38 8.25
N THR A 510 -3.98 -4.69 8.46
CA THR A 510 -3.82 -3.60 9.43
C THR A 510 -3.51 -2.28 8.73
N ASP A 511 -3.95 -1.18 9.33
CA ASP A 511 -3.81 0.15 8.76
C ASP A 511 -2.35 0.50 8.41
N ASP A 512 -1.38 0.14 9.26
CA ASP A 512 0.05 0.42 9.07
C ASP A 512 0.69 -0.38 7.93
N ALA A 513 0.15 -1.55 7.60
CA ALA A 513 0.60 -2.37 6.47
C ALA A 513 -0.09 -2.03 5.14
N SER A 514 -1.04 -1.08 5.14
CA SER A 514 -1.75 -0.66 3.94
C SER A 514 -0.91 0.29 3.08
N TRP A 515 -1.04 0.20 1.75
CA TRP A 515 -0.51 1.20 0.82
C TRP A 515 -1.09 2.62 1.02
N ARG A 516 -2.23 2.72 1.75
CA ARG A 516 -2.90 3.95 2.18
C ARG A 516 -2.83 4.16 3.69
N ALA A 517 -1.76 3.72 4.35
CA ALA A 517 -1.63 3.69 5.81
C ALA A 517 -1.99 5.02 6.48
N SER A 518 -1.58 6.16 5.92
CA SER A 518 -1.92 7.50 6.45
C SER A 518 -3.41 7.81 6.48
N GLN A 519 -4.23 7.04 5.75
CA GLN A 519 -5.69 7.22 5.62
C GLN A 519 -6.48 6.11 6.33
N LEU A 520 -5.83 5.29 7.13
CA LEU A 520 -6.41 4.29 8.05
C LEU A 520 -7.53 3.44 7.41
N PRO A 521 -7.30 2.73 6.28
CA PRO A 521 -8.38 2.23 5.43
C PRO A 521 -8.95 0.87 5.83
N LEU A 522 -8.28 0.15 6.75
CA LEU A 522 -8.59 -1.25 7.03
C LEU A 522 -9.42 -1.41 8.33
N ILE A 523 -9.78 -2.66 8.63
CA ILE A 523 -10.69 -2.99 9.73
C ILE A 523 -9.96 -3.36 11.04
N PHE A 524 -8.61 -3.45 10.99
CA PHE A 524 -7.74 -3.55 12.16
C PHE A 524 -6.74 -2.39 12.15
N ASP A 525 -6.40 -1.90 13.33
CA ASP A 525 -5.41 -0.84 13.52
C ASP A 525 -3.95 -1.36 13.55
N SER A 526 -2.99 -0.46 13.72
CA SER A 526 -1.56 -0.77 13.81
C SER A 526 -1.15 -1.56 15.07
N GLU A 527 -2.04 -1.65 16.07
CA GLU A 527 -1.87 -2.44 17.29
C GLU A 527 -2.59 -3.80 17.21
N TYR A 528 -3.04 -4.19 16.02
CA TYR A 528 -3.78 -5.43 15.74
C TYR A 528 -5.15 -5.50 16.45
N LYS A 529 -5.75 -4.34 16.78
CA LYS A 529 -7.06 -4.23 17.39
C LYS A 529 -8.14 -4.02 16.34
N ALA A 530 -9.30 -4.64 16.58
CA ALA A 530 -10.44 -4.46 15.70
C ALA A 530 -11.01 -3.04 15.82
N LYS A 531 -11.16 -2.37 14.68
CA LYS A 531 -11.79 -1.06 14.57
C LYS A 531 -13.31 -1.17 14.58
N PRO A 532 -14.06 -0.07 14.80
CA PRO A 532 -15.53 -0.07 14.68
C PRO A 532 -16.05 -0.69 13.38
N ALA A 533 -15.30 -0.55 12.28
CA ALA A 533 -15.59 -1.15 10.99
C ALA A 533 -15.66 -2.69 11.03
N PHE A 534 -14.78 -3.34 11.79
CA PHE A 534 -14.86 -4.81 11.98
C PHE A 534 -16.18 -5.24 12.58
N TYR A 535 -16.60 -4.57 13.66
CA TYR A 535 -17.84 -4.92 14.37
C TYR A 535 -19.09 -4.61 13.54
N SER A 536 -19.05 -3.57 12.70
CA SER A 536 -20.19 -3.18 11.87
C SER A 536 -20.54 -4.20 10.79
N ILE A 537 -19.57 -4.96 10.31
CA ILE A 537 -19.76 -5.97 9.26
C ILE A 537 -20.06 -7.38 9.81
N ILE A 538 -20.07 -7.55 11.12
CA ILE A 538 -20.50 -8.79 11.80
C ILE A 538 -21.72 -8.49 12.65
N ASP A 539 -22.92 -8.77 12.15
CA ASP A 539 -24.16 -8.47 12.88
C ASP A 539 -24.41 -9.45 14.02
N GLY A 540 -24.23 -8.99 15.27
CA GLY A 540 -24.83 -9.56 16.47
C GLY A 540 -24.37 -10.95 16.93
N LEU A 541 -23.32 -11.54 16.36
CA LEU A 541 -22.84 -12.85 16.76
C LEU A 541 -21.80 -12.77 17.90
N THR A 542 -21.98 -13.62 18.90
CA THR A 542 -21.01 -13.79 19.98
C THR A 542 -19.98 -14.88 19.64
N PRO A 543 -18.79 -14.88 20.26
CA PRO A 543 -17.72 -15.85 19.97
C PRO A 543 -18.06 -17.34 20.13
N GLY A 544 -19.26 -17.69 20.50
CA GLY A 544 -19.75 -19.07 20.65
C GLY A 544 -20.71 -19.56 19.56
N ASP A 545 -21.14 -18.66 18.67
CA ASP A 545 -22.24 -18.92 17.72
C ASP A 545 -21.76 -19.47 16.37
N ILE A 546 -20.45 -19.50 16.12
CA ILE A 546 -19.85 -19.99 14.87
C ILE A 546 -19.05 -21.28 15.12
N PRO A 547 -19.21 -22.32 14.29
CA PRO A 547 -18.41 -23.55 14.41
C PRO A 547 -16.92 -23.25 14.27
N GLU A 548 -16.12 -23.71 15.23
CA GLU A 548 -14.66 -23.63 15.14
C GLU A 548 -14.17 -24.34 13.86
N VAL A 549 -13.56 -23.59 12.95
CA VAL A 549 -12.78 -24.17 11.87
C VAL A 549 -11.47 -24.63 12.51
N THR A 550 -11.37 -25.91 12.82
CA THR A 550 -10.16 -26.50 13.39
C THR A 550 -9.01 -26.39 12.39
N SER A 551 -8.05 -25.49 12.68
CA SER A 551 -6.73 -25.53 12.03
C SER A 551 -6.05 -26.88 12.35
N PRO A 552 -5.25 -27.44 11.43
CA PRO A 552 -4.48 -28.65 11.73
C PRO A 552 -3.60 -28.41 12.95
N SER A 553 -3.72 -29.25 13.97
CA SER A 553 -2.97 -29.14 15.22
C SER A 553 -1.44 -29.19 14.98
N GLU A 554 -0.72 -28.20 15.50
CA GLU A 554 0.75 -28.23 15.59
C GLU A 554 1.24 -29.52 16.29
N PRO A 555 2.33 -30.15 15.82
CA PRO A 555 2.95 -31.24 16.54
C PRO A 555 3.57 -30.72 17.86
N PRO A 556 3.54 -31.49 18.96
CA PRO A 556 3.93 -31.02 20.27
C PRO A 556 5.42 -30.70 20.35
N VAL A 557 5.75 -29.45 20.67
CA VAL A 557 7.10 -28.98 20.99
C VAL A 557 7.44 -29.42 22.41
N THR A 558 8.40 -30.31 22.57
CA THR A 558 8.95 -30.70 23.87
C THR A 558 10.02 -29.70 24.31
N THR A 559 9.69 -28.85 25.28
CA THR A 559 10.65 -27.96 25.94
C THR A 559 11.38 -28.65 27.09
N PRO A 560 12.70 -28.47 27.27
CA PRO A 560 13.41 -28.89 28.50
C PRO A 560 13.23 -27.83 29.59
N ALA A 561 12.93 -28.29 30.80
CA ALA A 561 12.75 -27.45 31.98
C ALA A 561 14.08 -26.81 32.45
N VAL A 562 14.06 -25.48 32.66
CA VAL A 562 15.11 -24.73 33.36
C VAL A 562 14.54 -24.17 34.67
N THR A 563 15.24 -24.44 35.75
CA THR A 563 14.90 -24.09 37.12
C THR A 563 15.28 -22.63 37.41
N THR A 564 14.34 -21.84 37.96
CA THR A 564 14.53 -20.45 38.37
C THR A 564 14.92 -20.36 39.86
N SER A 565 15.83 -19.43 40.16
CA SER A 565 16.12 -18.95 41.50
C SER A 565 15.79 -17.46 41.56
N ALA A 566 14.96 -17.07 42.53
CA ALA A 566 14.48 -15.71 42.73
C ALA A 566 15.46 -14.90 43.61
N ALA A 567 15.54 -13.59 43.36
CA ALA A 567 16.02 -12.60 44.33
C ALA A 567 15.20 -11.31 44.21
N GLU A 568 14.63 -10.92 45.36
CA GLU A 568 13.87 -9.68 45.59
C GLU A 568 14.78 -8.44 45.60
N VAL A 569 14.34 -7.32 45.04
CA VAL A 569 14.77 -5.97 45.51
C VAL A 569 13.62 -4.96 45.37
N THR A 570 13.52 -4.17 46.38
CA THR A 570 12.52 -3.24 46.89
C THR A 570 12.39 -1.93 46.12
N THR A 571 11.17 -1.43 46.10
CA THR A 571 10.68 -0.12 45.62
C THR A 571 11.16 1.08 46.40
N VAL A 572 11.37 2.23 45.74
CA VAL A 572 11.16 3.57 46.30
C VAL A 572 10.45 4.47 45.27
N SER A 573 9.36 5.08 45.74
CA SER A 573 8.52 6.05 45.04
C SER A 573 8.99 7.47 45.36
N GLU A 574 9.00 8.37 44.37
CA GLU A 574 8.85 9.80 44.62
C GLU A 574 8.04 10.51 43.54
N THR A 575 7.02 11.17 44.00
CA THR A 575 6.13 12.10 43.35
C THR A 575 6.69 13.51 43.27
N VAL A 576 6.52 14.26 42.20
CA VAL A 576 6.33 15.74 42.21
C VAL A 576 5.49 16.24 41.02
N THR A 577 4.57 17.02 41.36
CA THR A 577 3.48 17.81 40.88
C THR A 577 3.81 18.95 39.89
N ASP A 578 2.75 19.24 39.10
CA ASP A 578 2.16 20.53 38.68
C ASP A 578 2.73 21.37 37.54
N ALA A 579 1.75 21.62 36.66
CA ALA A 579 1.73 22.61 35.57
C ALA A 579 1.75 24.10 36.05
N PRO A 580 1.83 25.08 35.19
CA PRO A 580 0.60 25.72 34.72
C PRO A 580 0.56 26.21 33.26
N ALA A 581 -0.66 26.53 32.89
CA ALA A 581 -1.19 26.99 31.63
C ALA A 581 -0.93 28.51 31.31
N GLU A 582 -1.41 28.84 30.08
CA GLU A 582 -1.76 30.18 29.52
C GLU A 582 -0.63 30.87 28.75
N THR A 583 -0.89 31.45 27.59
CA THR A 583 -1.88 32.46 27.25
C THR A 583 -2.00 32.70 25.74
N THR A 584 -3.20 32.86 25.28
CA THR A 584 -3.59 33.41 23.96
C THR A 584 -3.18 34.87 23.80
N THR A 585 -2.67 35.26 22.64
CA THR A 585 -2.76 36.66 22.18
C THR A 585 -3.13 36.74 20.71
N SER A 586 -4.31 37.28 20.43
CA SER A 586 -4.71 37.80 19.15
C SER A 586 -3.88 39.04 18.83
N SER A 587 -3.33 39.15 17.65
CA SER A 587 -2.84 40.41 17.10
C SER A 587 -3.56 40.75 15.80
N ASP A 588 -4.27 41.87 15.87
CA ASP A 588 -4.82 42.66 14.80
C ASP A 588 -3.72 43.02 13.78
N SER A 589 -3.88 42.66 12.51
CA SER A 589 -2.96 43.02 11.45
C SER A 589 -3.65 43.89 10.40
N THR A 590 -3.09 45.06 10.17
CA THR A 590 -3.30 45.99 9.05
C THR A 590 -3.34 45.24 7.71
N PRO A 591 -4.12 45.73 6.72
CA PRO A 591 -4.21 45.07 5.40
C PRO A 591 -2.85 45.10 4.71
N THR A 592 -2.37 43.90 4.41
CA THR A 592 -1.18 43.64 3.59
C THR A 592 -1.57 43.85 2.11
N GLU A 593 -0.66 44.37 1.29
CA GLU A 593 -0.86 44.52 -0.16
C GLU A 593 -1.16 43.13 -0.78
N THR A 594 -2.18 43.08 -1.66
CA THR A 594 -2.56 41.80 -2.32
C THR A 594 -1.44 41.34 -3.25
N VAL A 595 -0.92 40.19 -3.00
CA VAL A 595 0.06 39.50 -3.86
C VAL A 595 -0.68 38.35 -4.59
N TYR A 596 -1.18 38.66 -5.78
CA TYR A 596 -1.97 37.73 -6.55
C TYR A 596 -1.22 36.40 -6.78
N GLY A 597 -1.84 35.27 -6.39
CA GLY A 597 -1.31 33.96 -6.53
C GLY A 597 -0.50 33.42 -5.34
N ASP A 598 -0.12 34.25 -4.37
CA ASP A 598 0.55 33.86 -3.12
C ASP A 598 -0.52 33.54 -2.05
N ILE A 599 -1.09 32.37 -2.11
CA ILE A 599 -2.29 31.98 -1.36
C ILE A 599 -1.93 31.52 0.05
N ASP A 600 -0.78 30.91 0.24
CA ASP A 600 -0.26 30.51 1.55
C ASP A 600 0.46 31.65 2.29
N ILE A 601 0.58 32.81 1.64
CA ILE A 601 1.15 34.06 2.21
C ILE A 601 2.62 33.88 2.63
N ASN A 602 3.39 33.05 1.89
CA ASN A 602 4.80 32.81 2.16
C ASN A 602 5.74 33.78 1.39
N GLY A 603 5.20 34.62 0.50
CA GLY A 603 5.93 35.61 -0.30
C GLY A 603 6.39 35.10 -1.66
N HIS A 604 6.03 33.88 -2.03
CA HIS A 604 6.35 33.25 -3.30
C HIS A 604 5.07 32.72 -3.95
N VAL A 605 5.05 32.65 -5.28
CA VAL A 605 3.95 32.01 -6.01
C VAL A 605 4.49 30.71 -6.60
N ASP A 606 4.01 29.58 -6.07
CA ASP A 606 4.50 28.25 -6.45
C ASP A 606 3.38 27.18 -6.56
N VAL A 607 3.75 25.92 -6.65
CA VAL A 607 2.78 24.82 -6.82
C VAL A 607 1.94 24.57 -5.57
N THR A 608 2.36 25.07 -4.41
CA THR A 608 1.59 24.99 -3.15
C THR A 608 0.33 25.85 -3.27
N ASP A 609 0.48 27.08 -3.80
CA ASP A 609 -0.63 27.99 -4.04
C ASP A 609 -1.63 27.44 -5.05
N LEU A 610 -1.11 26.81 -6.13
CA LEU A 610 -1.95 26.16 -7.13
C LEU A 610 -2.77 25.02 -6.49
N SER A 611 -2.15 24.25 -5.60
CA SER A 611 -2.82 23.17 -4.86
C SER A 611 -3.89 23.73 -3.91
N MET A 612 -3.56 24.78 -3.15
CA MET A 612 -4.52 25.44 -2.24
C MET A 612 -5.72 26.02 -2.99
N LEU A 613 -5.50 26.68 -4.15
CA LEU A 613 -6.59 27.16 -4.98
C LEU A 613 -7.44 26.03 -5.55
N SER A 614 -6.81 24.94 -5.97
CA SER A 614 -7.52 23.76 -6.46
C SER A 614 -8.42 23.18 -5.38
N LEU A 615 -7.90 22.97 -4.17
CA LEU A 615 -8.67 22.47 -3.03
C LEU A 615 -9.82 23.40 -2.62
N TYR A 616 -9.59 24.71 -2.67
CA TYR A 616 -10.65 25.71 -2.42
C TYR A 616 -11.79 25.61 -3.45
N LEU A 617 -11.47 25.49 -4.74
CA LEU A 617 -12.46 25.45 -5.82
C LEU A 617 -13.31 24.18 -5.82
N ILE A 618 -12.76 23.06 -5.32
CA ILE A 618 -13.53 21.81 -5.15
C ILE A 618 -14.22 21.73 -3.77
N GLY A 619 -13.98 22.68 -2.87
CA GLY A 619 -14.62 22.77 -1.56
C GLY A 619 -13.89 22.03 -0.44
N ASP A 620 -12.70 21.47 -0.69
CA ASP A 620 -11.91 20.71 0.27
C ASP A 620 -11.06 21.59 1.20
N GLN A 621 -10.86 22.86 0.85
CA GLN A 621 -10.17 23.84 1.68
C GLN A 621 -10.95 25.14 1.74
N ARG A 622 -10.91 25.82 2.89
CA ARG A 622 -11.48 27.15 3.05
C ARG A 622 -10.37 28.20 3.05
N LEU A 623 -10.49 29.20 2.17
CA LEU A 623 -9.63 30.37 2.16
C LEU A 623 -10.37 31.55 2.78
N GLU A 624 -9.68 32.34 3.63
CA GLU A 624 -10.23 33.51 4.29
C GLU A 624 -9.22 34.66 4.30
N GLY A 625 -9.71 35.90 4.49
CA GLY A 625 -8.84 37.07 4.64
C GLY A 625 -7.91 37.31 3.47
N GLN A 626 -6.60 37.43 3.72
CA GLN A 626 -5.60 37.76 2.70
C GLN A 626 -5.41 36.62 1.70
N ALA A 627 -5.46 35.35 2.14
CA ALA A 627 -5.35 34.20 1.28
C ALA A 627 -6.44 34.16 0.19
N LEU A 628 -7.70 34.49 0.54
CA LEU A 628 -8.81 34.57 -0.41
C LEU A 628 -8.64 35.75 -1.39
N LEU A 629 -8.09 36.88 -0.95
CA LEU A 629 -7.78 38.00 -1.83
C LEU A 629 -6.66 37.69 -2.81
N ASN A 630 -5.64 36.95 -2.36
CA ASN A 630 -4.52 36.56 -3.20
C ASN A 630 -4.93 35.46 -4.21
N ALA A 631 -5.96 34.69 -3.92
CA ALA A 631 -6.49 33.63 -4.79
C ALA A 631 -7.20 34.14 -6.05
N ASP A 632 -7.64 35.41 -6.09
CA ASP A 632 -8.19 36.09 -7.28
C ASP A 632 -7.05 36.45 -8.26
N ALA A 633 -6.46 35.40 -8.88
CA ALA A 633 -5.23 35.49 -9.66
C ALA A 633 -5.38 36.29 -10.97
N ASP A 634 -6.59 36.51 -11.46
CA ASP A 634 -6.89 37.35 -12.64
C ASP A 634 -7.41 38.73 -12.28
N ALA A 635 -7.56 39.01 -10.99
CA ALA A 635 -8.09 40.25 -10.43
C ALA A 635 -9.49 40.62 -10.95
N SER A 636 -10.34 39.61 -11.12
CA SER A 636 -11.75 39.78 -11.56
C SER A 636 -12.68 40.19 -10.41
N GLY A 637 -12.31 39.88 -9.17
CA GLY A 637 -13.10 40.07 -7.96
C GLY A 637 -13.88 38.84 -7.51
N GLU A 638 -13.76 37.71 -8.23
CA GLU A 638 -14.37 36.43 -7.91
C GLU A 638 -13.35 35.30 -8.07
N VAL A 639 -13.17 34.47 -7.04
CA VAL A 639 -12.25 33.32 -7.12
C VAL A 639 -12.98 32.14 -7.75
N ASN A 640 -12.49 31.69 -8.94
CA ASN A 640 -13.10 30.64 -9.72
C ASN A 640 -12.06 29.87 -10.58
N ILE A 641 -12.50 29.00 -11.48
CA ILE A 641 -11.61 28.16 -12.32
C ILE A 641 -10.71 28.99 -13.26
N ALA A 642 -11.06 30.24 -13.57
CA ALA A 642 -10.21 31.10 -14.39
C ALA A 642 -8.93 31.51 -13.64
N ASP A 643 -9.02 31.70 -12.32
CA ASP A 643 -7.86 32.01 -11.46
C ASP A 643 -6.91 30.84 -11.41
N LEU A 644 -7.43 29.63 -11.28
CA LEU A 644 -6.62 28.41 -11.31
C LEU A 644 -5.90 28.26 -12.66
N ALA A 645 -6.59 28.51 -13.76
CA ALA A 645 -5.99 28.49 -15.09
C ALA A 645 -4.92 29.58 -15.23
N ARG A 646 -5.15 30.78 -14.68
CA ARG A 646 -4.24 31.90 -14.72
C ARG A 646 -2.99 31.65 -13.89
N LEU A 647 -3.15 31.13 -12.68
CA LEU A 647 -2.05 30.74 -11.79
C LEU A 647 -1.18 29.66 -12.44
N ARG A 648 -1.81 28.62 -13.01
CA ARG A 648 -1.11 27.57 -13.77
C ARG A 648 -0.31 28.12 -14.95
N GLN A 649 -0.85 29.06 -15.71
CA GLN A 649 -0.14 29.72 -16.82
C GLN A 649 1.08 30.50 -16.33
N CYS A 650 0.99 31.16 -15.19
CA CYS A 650 2.10 31.89 -14.57
C CYS A 650 3.21 30.91 -14.14
N LEU A 651 2.87 29.84 -13.44
CA LEU A 651 3.83 28.82 -12.99
C LEU A 651 4.49 28.10 -14.16
N SER A 652 3.75 27.88 -15.26
CA SER A 652 4.28 27.30 -16.50
C SER A 652 5.06 28.30 -17.37
N LYS A 653 5.26 29.54 -16.90
CA LYS A 653 5.96 30.64 -17.63
C LYS A 653 5.33 30.97 -18.99
N ILE A 654 4.04 30.72 -19.15
CA ILE A 654 3.23 31.12 -20.32
C ILE A 654 2.86 32.59 -20.21
N ILE A 655 2.65 33.09 -18.99
CA ILE A 655 2.48 34.50 -18.66
C ILE A 655 3.47 34.89 -17.56
N ASP A 656 3.92 36.14 -17.58
CA ASP A 656 4.94 36.64 -16.65
C ASP A 656 4.36 37.26 -15.38
N LYS A 657 3.04 37.45 -15.29
CA LYS A 657 2.42 38.22 -14.19
C LYS A 657 0.96 37.82 -13.94
N LEU A 658 0.59 37.75 -12.66
CA LEU A 658 -0.77 37.64 -12.16
C LEU A 658 -1.39 39.00 -11.87
N GLY A 659 -2.71 39.02 -11.68
CA GLY A 659 -3.49 40.25 -11.59
C GLY A 659 -3.74 40.88 -12.99
N LYS A 660 -4.24 42.10 -12.99
CA LYS A 660 -4.55 42.84 -14.24
C LYS A 660 -3.30 43.35 -14.94
#